data_b29fe5bcd274877cf11f9517a8a287c9
#
_entry.id   b29fe5bcd274877cf11f9517a8a287c9
#
_cell.length_a   1.000
_cell.length_b   1.000
_cell.length_c   1.000
_cell.angle_alpha   90.00
_cell.angle_beta   90.00
_cell.angle_gamma   90.00
#
_symmetry.space_group_name_H-M   'P 1'
#
loop_
_entity.id
_entity.type
_entity.pdbx_description
1 polymer ?
#
loop_
_entity_poly.entity_id
_entity_poly.type
_entity_poly.pdbx_seq_one_letter_code
_entity_poly.pdbx_strand_id
1 'polypeptide(L)'
;MLPRIATVNGLLVTRPGLALLLALLAAPLIPPTVAAAQPDKPTGLRPAFVVGFERFARPGSLGLPESGRLLLGELSCTACHTAPAAGPEPRRGPRLEAAGTRLQAPWLRKHLANPSATDPGTTMPDVLHGLRPGEKTQAIAALVAYLSTRREDYPELTSTATRPVADRFFDKGDPARGRQLFHGVGCVACHQPDPKYPARPQPTSELAKLIAQLDPEELKELGLDSVARPFPSVPLGRPAEKYTREALAHFLVQPEAARPSGRMPSLKLAPHEAADLVAYLHRKPAATAIVKSADSRLINSGRQMFSRFGCNRCHPLLSRIEPPAVPITPLARLRPDAARSCLSDPTSHQPRYRLDPMQRRAISEAIRSLKAKSDPAPQLVLYRDLLRLNCYACHARGKTGGVGPSRRAYFETTTPVDLGDEGRLPPSLSGAGHKLTTTWLKKVFEGTGDVRPHLGARMPVFPVREVLGIPRQLAAVDRGSDTPASRVFGDFKPLAAAGRTLVNRGCVQCHPIRGERLPGVVGVDLAGTAQRIRPDWMRRFLLDPASQKPRTRMPTFFPKGKTNSPDVLEGNVDRQLASLWAYMADITRQPLPEKITRGKVDNYELVPKLRPLVLRTFMQRAGRHAIAVGFPSGTHYAFDARGGRAVEAWRGRFLDAHATWFNRFIPPAAPLGTDLVTLPGGLVINRLANGDATWPSALDPLTAYRFGGYRLDKSRVPTLLYSVGPLKVEDRIEPISGQGLKRTLTITALATTKPGLPTAWIRGLTGKSLASPKAEVYTNQSGLSVRVRARRSHPEKLVTRGGVTEWRIPIVINRRAVVEIEYRW
;
A
#
# COMPACT_ATOMS: atom_id res chain seq x y z
N MET A 1 42.50 -36.00 -1.51
CA MET A 1 42.81 -36.07 -0.08
C MET A 1 41.60 -35.53 0.68
N LEU A 2 40.81 -36.44 1.24
CA LEU A 2 39.65 -36.17 2.13
C LEU A 2 40.16 -36.22 3.56
N PRO A 3 39.64 -35.36 4.48
CA PRO A 3 39.80 -35.65 5.91
C PRO A 3 38.49 -36.19 6.51
N ARG A 4 38.71 -37.21 7.26
CA ARG A 4 37.95 -38.10 8.08
C ARG A 4 36.84 -37.49 8.92
N ILE A 5 35.73 -38.22 8.90
CA ILE A 5 34.60 -38.16 9.85
C ILE A 5 35.04 -38.72 11.19
N ALA A 6 34.83 -37.95 12.26
CA ALA A 6 34.93 -38.46 13.64
C ALA A 6 33.52 -38.81 14.15
N THR A 7 33.33 -40.07 14.45
CA THR A 7 32.15 -40.60 15.16
C THR A 7 32.24 -40.28 16.64
N VAL A 8 31.15 -39.72 17.22
CA VAL A 8 30.92 -39.71 18.66
C VAL A 8 29.57 -40.35 18.95
N ASN A 9 29.64 -41.36 19.79
CA ASN A 9 28.56 -42.24 20.24
C ASN A 9 27.45 -41.52 21.05
N GLY A 10 26.21 -41.91 20.78
CA GLY A 10 25.25 -42.35 21.79
C GLY A 10 24.52 -41.29 22.57
N LEU A 11 23.28 -40.98 22.13
CA LEU A 11 22.10 -40.94 23.01
C LEU A 11 20.84 -41.01 22.10
N LEU A 12 20.18 -42.17 22.17
CA LEU A 12 18.82 -42.35 21.67
C LEU A 12 17.87 -41.57 22.59
N VAL A 13 17.33 -40.46 22.11
CA VAL A 13 16.12 -39.85 22.67
C VAL A 13 14.98 -40.03 21.67
N THR A 14 14.15 -41.00 21.97
CA THR A 14 12.89 -41.24 21.30
C THR A 14 11.97 -40.06 21.57
N ARG A 15 11.64 -39.27 20.59
CA ARG A 15 10.58 -38.25 20.62
C ARG A 15 9.35 -38.76 19.85
N PRO A 16 8.18 -38.93 20.50
CA PRO A 16 6.93 -39.34 19.83
C PRO A 16 6.25 -38.17 19.08
N GLY A 17 6.93 -37.16 18.69
CA GLY A 17 6.34 -35.96 18.06
C GLY A 17 6.33 -35.94 16.52
N LEU A 18 7.09 -36.83 15.86
CA LEU A 18 7.24 -36.74 14.38
C LEU A 18 6.21 -37.56 13.59
N ALA A 19 5.53 -38.49 14.23
CA ALA A 19 4.50 -39.31 13.62
C ALA A 19 3.13 -38.60 13.51
N LEU A 20 2.86 -37.59 14.35
CA LEU A 20 1.64 -36.80 14.30
C LEU A 20 1.64 -35.77 13.16
N LEU A 21 2.80 -35.37 12.65
CA LEU A 21 2.92 -34.36 11.56
C LEU A 21 2.60 -34.92 10.17
N LEU A 22 2.67 -36.23 9.99
CA LEU A 22 2.42 -36.90 8.69
C LEU A 22 0.99 -37.40 8.53
N ALA A 23 0.22 -37.52 9.61
CA ALA A 23 -1.18 -37.97 9.59
C ALA A 23 -2.18 -36.81 9.32
N LEU A 24 -1.77 -35.56 9.44
CA LEU A 24 -2.62 -34.36 9.21
C LEU A 24 -2.66 -33.86 7.75
N LEU A 25 -1.96 -34.54 6.83
CA LEU A 25 -1.90 -34.14 5.40
C LEU A 25 -3.00 -34.78 4.52
N ALA A 26 -3.95 -35.50 5.07
CA ALA A 26 -4.98 -36.24 4.31
C ALA A 26 -6.43 -35.82 4.58
N ALA A 27 -6.68 -34.62 5.15
CA ALA A 27 -8.03 -34.10 5.30
C ALA A 27 -8.42 -33.20 4.10
N PRO A 28 -9.65 -33.27 3.57
CA PRO A 28 -10.07 -32.44 2.44
C PRO A 28 -10.08 -30.96 2.81
N LEU A 29 -9.38 -30.14 2.02
CA LEU A 29 -9.32 -28.69 2.10
C LEU A 29 -10.72 -28.07 1.88
N ILE A 30 -11.45 -27.85 2.94
CA ILE A 30 -12.52 -26.83 2.97
C ILE A 30 -11.78 -25.48 3.14
N PRO A 31 -11.97 -24.46 2.27
CA PRO A 31 -11.33 -23.20 2.47
C PRO A 31 -11.81 -22.59 3.79
N PRO A 32 -10.90 -22.18 4.69
CA PRO A 32 -11.32 -21.50 5.91
C PRO A 32 -11.99 -20.19 5.51
N THR A 33 -13.26 -20.07 5.75
CA THR A 33 -13.90 -18.77 5.90
C THR A 33 -13.11 -18.06 7.00
N VAL A 34 -12.35 -17.06 6.61
CA VAL A 34 -11.74 -16.12 7.55
C VAL A 34 -12.88 -15.58 8.39
N ALA A 35 -13.06 -16.14 9.57
CA ALA A 35 -13.95 -15.58 10.55
C ALA A 35 -13.46 -14.18 10.84
N ALA A 36 -14.13 -13.19 10.24
CA ALA A 36 -13.95 -11.80 10.60
C ALA A 36 -14.17 -11.74 12.10
N ALA A 37 -13.13 -11.39 12.87
CA ALA A 37 -13.26 -11.16 14.28
C ALA A 37 -14.48 -10.27 14.47
N GLN A 38 -15.52 -10.79 15.07
CA GLN A 38 -16.72 -10.02 15.35
C GLN A 38 -16.26 -8.83 16.19
N PRO A 39 -16.67 -7.61 15.85
CA PRO A 39 -16.38 -6.49 16.70
C PRO A 39 -17.05 -6.80 18.04
N ASP A 40 -16.24 -6.94 19.09
CA ASP A 40 -16.72 -7.03 20.46
C ASP A 40 -17.87 -6.03 20.62
N LYS A 41 -19.06 -6.51 20.93
CA LYS A 41 -20.13 -5.63 21.36
C LYS A 41 -19.60 -4.93 22.60
N PRO A 42 -19.38 -3.61 22.57
CA PRO A 42 -18.81 -2.90 23.70
C PRO A 42 -19.85 -2.83 24.82
N THR A 43 -19.88 -3.83 25.67
CA THR A 43 -20.71 -3.84 26.89
C THR A 43 -20.08 -3.01 28.01
N GLY A 44 -18.98 -2.29 27.73
CA GLY A 44 -18.31 -1.41 28.70
C GLY A 44 -17.84 -0.10 28.07
N LEU A 45 -17.84 0.97 28.85
CA LEU A 45 -17.26 2.27 28.51
C LEU A 45 -15.76 2.10 28.33
N ARG A 46 -15.22 2.37 27.13
CA ARG A 46 -13.79 2.20 26.82
C ARG A 46 -12.93 3.23 27.59
N PRO A 47 -11.73 2.86 28.06
CA PRO A 47 -10.77 3.82 28.62
C PRO A 47 -10.28 4.80 27.53
N ALA A 48 -9.59 5.86 27.94
CA ALA A 48 -8.99 6.82 27.04
C ALA A 48 -8.06 6.13 26.06
N PHE A 49 -8.29 6.34 24.77
CA PHE A 49 -7.53 5.70 23.70
C PHE A 49 -6.38 6.63 23.24
N VAL A 50 -5.16 6.25 23.55
CA VAL A 50 -3.94 6.91 23.09
C VAL A 50 -3.21 5.94 22.18
N VAL A 51 -3.25 6.18 20.86
CA VAL A 51 -2.80 5.22 19.85
C VAL A 51 -1.36 4.74 20.08
N GLY A 52 -0.44 5.63 20.43
CA GLY A 52 0.96 5.27 20.73
C GLY A 52 1.06 4.35 21.96
N PHE A 53 0.24 4.58 22.97
CA PHE A 53 0.19 3.74 24.17
C PHE A 53 -0.40 2.36 23.84
N GLU A 54 -1.52 2.32 23.14
CA GLU A 54 -2.21 1.07 22.80
C GLU A 54 -1.36 0.16 21.92
N ARG A 55 -0.55 0.74 21.02
CA ARG A 55 0.27 -0.03 20.07
C ARG A 55 1.60 -0.49 20.64
N PHE A 56 2.24 0.31 21.49
CA PHE A 56 3.64 0.10 21.86
C PHE A 56 3.88 -0.07 23.35
N ALA A 57 3.03 0.49 24.20
CA ALA A 57 3.17 0.33 25.65
C ALA A 57 2.54 -0.98 26.16
N ARG A 58 1.33 -1.32 25.67
CA ARG A 58 0.65 -2.56 26.12
C ARG A 58 1.41 -3.83 25.77
N PRO A 59 2.06 -3.94 24.58
CA PRO A 59 2.94 -5.08 24.28
C PRO A 59 4.28 -5.06 25.01
N GLY A 60 4.55 -4.02 25.84
CA GLY A 60 5.80 -3.93 26.59
C GLY A 60 7.01 -3.43 25.81
N SER A 61 6.84 -2.92 24.60
CA SER A 61 7.94 -2.37 23.79
C SER A 61 8.41 -0.98 24.22
N LEU A 62 7.67 -0.32 25.12
CA LEU A 62 8.00 0.94 25.75
C LEU A 62 7.95 0.78 27.27
N GLY A 63 9.01 1.22 27.97
CA GLY A 63 9.04 1.18 29.44
C GLY A 63 7.91 1.98 30.08
N LEU A 64 7.48 1.58 31.27
CA LEU A 64 6.35 2.22 31.97
C LEU A 64 6.52 3.73 32.19
N PRO A 65 7.69 4.26 32.62
CA PRO A 65 7.86 5.72 32.79
C PRO A 65 7.64 6.48 31.47
N GLU A 66 8.16 6.00 30.36
CA GLU A 66 8.02 6.67 29.07
C GLU A 66 6.60 6.53 28.50
N SER A 67 5.97 5.39 28.72
CA SER A 67 4.55 5.19 28.40
C SER A 67 3.67 6.18 29.17
N GLY A 68 3.99 6.39 30.44
CA GLY A 68 3.31 7.36 31.27
C GLY A 68 3.58 8.82 30.87
N ARG A 69 4.82 9.15 30.47
CA ARG A 69 5.13 10.49 29.93
C ARG A 69 4.34 10.79 28.66
N LEU A 70 4.17 9.80 27.77
CA LEU A 70 3.28 9.92 26.63
C LEU A 70 1.84 10.22 27.06
N LEU A 71 1.32 9.46 28.04
CA LEU A 71 -0.04 9.67 28.56
C LEU A 71 -0.22 11.04 29.24
N LEU A 72 0.74 11.51 30.02
CA LEU A 72 0.70 12.83 30.64
C LEU A 72 0.51 13.95 29.62
N GLY A 73 1.20 13.88 28.48
CA GLY A 73 1.01 14.80 27.37
C GLY A 73 -0.33 14.62 26.66
N GLU A 74 -0.65 13.40 26.25
CA GLU A 74 -1.85 13.09 25.45
C GLU A 74 -3.17 13.29 26.23
N LEU A 75 -3.18 13.11 27.53
CA LEU A 75 -4.32 13.39 28.41
C LEU A 75 -4.32 14.83 28.91
N SER A 76 -3.33 15.64 28.50
CA SER A 76 -3.21 17.06 28.87
C SER A 76 -3.08 17.30 30.39
N CYS A 77 -2.49 16.38 31.14
CA CYS A 77 -2.25 16.58 32.58
C CYS A 77 -1.39 17.84 32.84
N THR A 78 -0.46 18.10 31.90
CA THR A 78 0.42 19.28 31.95
C THR A 78 -0.27 20.60 31.55
N ALA A 79 -1.54 20.59 31.14
CA ALA A 79 -2.34 21.79 31.01
C ALA A 79 -2.76 22.38 32.37
N CYS A 80 -2.79 21.54 33.42
CA CYS A 80 -3.04 21.94 34.79
C CYS A 80 -1.76 21.90 35.63
N HIS A 81 -0.95 20.88 35.52
CA HIS A 81 0.23 20.65 36.35
C HIS A 81 1.50 21.10 35.59
N THR A 82 2.23 22.05 36.15
CA THR A 82 3.49 22.50 35.53
C THR A 82 4.49 21.35 35.44
N ALA A 83 5.00 21.14 34.27
CA ALA A 83 6.04 20.13 33.99
C ALA A 83 7.44 20.77 34.09
N PRO A 84 8.51 19.95 34.35
CA PRO A 84 9.89 20.40 34.15
C PRO A 84 10.10 20.83 32.67
N ALA A 85 11.16 21.62 32.40
CA ALA A 85 11.45 22.15 31.10
C ALA A 85 11.52 21.08 29.97
N ALA A 86 12.02 19.88 30.28
CA ALA A 86 12.05 18.73 29.40
C ALA A 86 10.81 17.80 29.54
N GLY A 87 9.77 18.27 30.23
CA GLY A 87 8.55 17.50 30.45
C GLY A 87 7.65 17.40 29.22
N PRO A 88 6.62 16.52 29.26
CA PRO A 88 5.69 16.38 28.16
C PRO A 88 4.80 17.63 28.02
N GLU A 89 4.72 18.17 26.81
CA GLU A 89 3.79 19.25 26.49
C GLU A 89 2.33 18.76 26.43
N PRO A 90 1.35 19.60 26.86
CA PRO A 90 -0.04 19.24 26.84
C PRO A 90 -0.57 19.18 25.40
N ARG A 91 -1.31 18.12 25.10
CA ARG A 91 -2.01 18.00 23.82
C ARG A 91 -3.29 18.82 23.88
N ARG A 92 -3.30 19.97 23.24
CA ARG A 92 -4.44 20.88 23.25
C ARG A 92 -5.70 20.23 22.69
N GLY A 93 -6.86 20.52 23.30
CA GLY A 93 -8.17 20.13 22.82
C GLY A 93 -8.55 20.85 21.51
N PRO A 94 -9.67 20.46 20.88
CA PRO A 94 -10.21 21.19 19.74
C PRO A 94 -10.49 22.65 20.08
N ARG A 95 -10.31 23.53 19.08
CA ARG A 95 -10.74 24.93 19.21
C ARG A 95 -12.26 24.98 19.35
N LEU A 96 -12.77 25.86 20.19
CA LEU A 96 -14.20 25.97 20.47
C LEU A 96 -14.81 27.28 19.97
N GLU A 97 -14.03 28.17 19.34
CA GLU A 97 -14.50 29.43 18.75
C GLU A 97 -15.59 29.19 17.70
N ALA A 98 -15.48 28.15 16.95
CA ALA A 98 -16.46 27.72 15.92
C ALA A 98 -17.31 26.53 16.39
N ALA A 99 -17.49 26.32 17.69
CA ALA A 99 -18.21 25.14 18.20
C ALA A 99 -19.67 25.12 17.70
N GLY A 100 -20.37 26.29 17.71
CA GLY A 100 -21.75 26.40 17.25
C GLY A 100 -21.94 26.31 15.75
N THR A 101 -20.89 26.55 14.94
CA THR A 101 -20.93 26.31 13.50
C THR A 101 -20.66 24.83 13.20
N ARG A 102 -19.79 24.19 13.97
CA ARG A 102 -19.21 22.90 13.67
C ARG A 102 -19.90 21.71 14.32
N LEU A 103 -20.38 21.85 15.54
CA LEU A 103 -20.92 20.76 16.35
C LEU A 103 -22.43 20.83 16.45
N GLN A 104 -23.09 19.68 16.39
CA GLN A 104 -24.52 19.60 16.63
C GLN A 104 -24.83 19.68 18.14
N ALA A 105 -25.74 20.57 18.53
CA ALA A 105 -26.10 20.79 19.94
C ALA A 105 -26.59 19.52 20.67
N PRO A 106 -27.38 18.62 20.06
CA PRO A 106 -27.75 17.35 20.69
C PRO A 106 -26.55 16.46 21.01
N TRP A 107 -25.56 16.40 20.11
CA TRP A 107 -24.34 15.67 20.35
C TRP A 107 -23.52 16.32 21.47
N LEU A 108 -23.41 17.64 21.46
CA LEU A 108 -22.66 18.40 22.47
C LEU A 108 -23.24 18.16 23.86
N ARG A 109 -24.58 18.15 23.97
CA ARG A 109 -25.29 17.84 25.23
C ARG A 109 -24.93 16.45 25.76
N LYS A 110 -25.01 15.44 24.91
CA LYS A 110 -24.64 14.06 25.25
C LYS A 110 -23.17 13.97 25.67
N HIS A 111 -22.29 14.64 24.91
CA HIS A 111 -20.84 14.60 25.16
C HIS A 111 -20.44 15.25 26.47
N LEU A 112 -21.03 16.37 26.83
CA LEU A 112 -20.82 17.03 28.14
C LEU A 112 -21.39 16.21 29.30
N ALA A 113 -22.49 15.49 29.07
CA ALA A 113 -23.09 14.63 30.10
C ALA A 113 -22.21 13.39 30.39
N ASN A 114 -21.65 12.77 29.35
CA ASN A 114 -20.74 11.63 29.48
C ASN A 114 -19.83 11.54 28.25
N PRO A 115 -18.64 12.14 28.33
CA PRO A 115 -17.70 12.14 27.19
C PRO A 115 -17.35 10.74 26.67
N SER A 116 -17.09 9.79 27.59
CA SER A 116 -16.64 8.43 27.22
C SER A 116 -17.75 7.57 26.61
N ALA A 117 -19.01 7.82 26.96
CA ALA A 117 -20.15 7.11 26.37
C ALA A 117 -20.47 7.65 24.97
N THR A 118 -20.32 8.97 24.77
CA THR A 118 -20.64 9.63 23.51
C THR A 118 -19.54 9.46 22.46
N ASP A 119 -18.28 9.50 22.89
CA ASP A 119 -17.09 9.37 22.03
C ASP A 119 -16.13 8.34 22.69
N PRO A 120 -16.37 7.05 22.50
CA PRO A 120 -15.58 5.99 23.15
C PRO A 120 -14.09 6.12 22.85
N GLY A 121 -13.27 6.08 23.88
CA GLY A 121 -11.83 6.30 23.76
C GLY A 121 -11.42 7.79 23.78
N THR A 122 -12.33 8.71 24.04
CA THR A 122 -11.99 10.13 24.18
C THR A 122 -10.98 10.36 25.30
N THR A 123 -10.05 11.29 25.04
CA THR A 123 -9.10 11.76 26.07
C THR A 123 -9.67 12.94 26.87
N MET A 124 -10.87 13.41 26.54
CA MET A 124 -11.55 14.45 27.32
C MET A 124 -12.11 13.85 28.61
N PRO A 125 -11.73 14.36 29.79
CA PRO A 125 -12.25 13.90 31.07
C PRO A 125 -13.69 14.39 31.30
N ASP A 126 -14.43 13.71 32.18
CA ASP A 126 -15.67 14.25 32.73
C ASP A 126 -15.35 15.28 33.84
N VAL A 127 -15.55 16.55 33.52
CA VAL A 127 -15.34 17.67 34.45
C VAL A 127 -16.61 18.03 35.23
N LEU A 128 -17.74 17.39 34.94
CA LEU A 128 -19.04 17.63 35.55
C LEU A 128 -19.49 16.48 36.46
N HIS A 129 -18.62 15.45 36.67
CA HIS A 129 -18.99 14.23 37.42
C HIS A 129 -19.38 14.48 38.89
N GLY A 130 -18.89 15.55 39.50
CA GLY A 130 -19.15 15.87 40.93
C GLY A 130 -20.43 16.70 41.18
N LEU A 131 -21.16 17.05 40.11
CA LEU A 131 -22.41 17.79 40.22
C LEU A 131 -23.58 16.85 40.52
N ARG A 132 -24.54 17.33 41.33
CA ARG A 132 -25.82 16.65 41.51
C ARG A 132 -26.58 16.62 40.18
N PRO A 133 -27.47 15.64 39.94
CA PRO A 133 -28.13 15.45 38.65
C PRO A 133 -28.81 16.73 38.10
N GLY A 134 -29.54 17.46 38.93
CA GLY A 134 -30.20 18.72 38.54
C GLY A 134 -29.20 19.82 38.16
N GLU A 135 -28.16 20.01 38.98
CA GLU A 135 -27.08 20.99 38.74
C GLU A 135 -26.32 20.63 37.44
N LYS A 136 -26.04 19.34 37.24
CA LYS A 136 -25.37 18.86 36.02
C LYS A 136 -26.20 19.16 34.77
N THR A 137 -27.52 18.94 34.85
CA THR A 137 -28.44 19.24 33.72
C THR A 137 -28.45 20.73 33.39
N GLN A 138 -28.52 21.59 34.41
CA GLN A 138 -28.48 23.05 34.25
C GLN A 138 -27.13 23.51 33.68
N ALA A 139 -26.02 22.98 34.19
CA ALA A 139 -24.67 23.30 33.74
C ALA A 139 -24.49 22.92 32.25
N ILE A 140 -24.97 21.74 31.85
CA ILE A 140 -24.92 21.29 30.48
C ILE A 140 -25.76 22.19 29.57
N ALA A 141 -26.98 22.56 30.00
CA ALA A 141 -27.84 23.46 29.24
C ALA A 141 -27.15 24.82 28.99
N ALA A 142 -26.56 25.40 30.05
CA ALA A 142 -25.83 26.65 29.96
C ALA A 142 -24.57 26.57 29.08
N LEU A 143 -23.77 25.53 29.25
CA LEU A 143 -22.56 25.32 28.44
C LEU A 143 -22.92 25.11 26.97
N VAL A 144 -23.95 24.33 26.65
CA VAL A 144 -24.44 24.15 25.28
C VAL A 144 -24.94 25.47 24.69
N ALA A 145 -25.70 26.25 25.44
CA ALA A 145 -26.16 27.57 25.01
C ALA A 145 -24.98 28.49 24.67
N TYR A 146 -23.99 28.58 25.58
CA TYR A 146 -22.79 29.40 25.35
C TYR A 146 -21.99 28.90 24.13
N LEU A 147 -21.69 27.60 24.04
CA LEU A 147 -20.90 27.05 22.94
C LEU A 147 -21.62 27.15 21.59
N SER A 148 -22.94 27.09 21.57
CA SER A 148 -23.73 27.28 20.35
C SER A 148 -23.69 28.71 19.81
N THR A 149 -23.37 29.71 20.66
CA THR A 149 -23.16 31.09 20.21
C THR A 149 -21.79 31.34 19.62
N ARG A 150 -20.87 30.37 19.83
CA ARG A 150 -19.49 30.47 19.31
C ARG A 150 -19.49 30.07 17.85
N ARG A 151 -19.65 31.04 16.97
CA ARG A 151 -19.75 30.84 15.51
C ARG A 151 -18.65 31.62 14.83
N GLU A 152 -17.97 30.96 13.95
CA GLU A 152 -17.02 31.52 13.00
C GLU A 152 -17.31 30.93 11.63
N ASP A 153 -17.10 31.71 10.59
CA ASP A 153 -17.17 31.21 9.24
C ASP A 153 -16.07 30.18 8.98
N TYR A 154 -16.33 29.26 8.07
CA TYR A 154 -15.29 28.32 7.68
C TYR A 154 -14.18 29.04 6.93
N PRO A 155 -12.91 28.61 7.08
CA PRO A 155 -11.83 29.15 6.28
C PRO A 155 -12.16 29.04 4.79
N GLU A 156 -11.90 30.11 4.05
CA GLU A 156 -12.10 30.11 2.61
C GLU A 156 -11.20 29.05 1.94
N LEU A 157 -11.80 28.24 1.08
CA LEU A 157 -11.07 27.21 0.35
C LEU A 157 -10.54 27.80 -0.94
N THR A 158 -9.24 27.57 -1.21
CA THR A 158 -8.59 28.08 -2.41
C THR A 158 -9.25 27.51 -3.67
N SER A 159 -9.87 28.38 -4.42
CA SER A 159 -10.46 28.10 -5.74
C SER A 159 -9.51 28.58 -6.83
N THR A 160 -9.30 27.75 -7.85
CA THR A 160 -8.52 28.13 -9.04
C THR A 160 -9.35 27.92 -10.29
N ALA A 161 -9.00 28.59 -11.39
CA ALA A 161 -9.70 28.45 -12.67
C ALA A 161 -9.76 26.98 -13.14
N THR A 162 -8.73 26.19 -12.85
CA THR A 162 -8.66 24.76 -13.20
C THR A 162 -9.30 23.84 -12.16
N ARG A 163 -9.55 24.33 -10.94
CA ARG A 163 -10.16 23.58 -9.84
C ARG A 163 -11.08 24.48 -9.02
N PRO A 164 -12.23 24.89 -9.58
CA PRO A 164 -13.19 25.71 -8.86
C PRO A 164 -13.81 24.93 -7.71
N VAL A 165 -14.00 25.60 -6.58
CA VAL A 165 -14.77 25.06 -5.47
C VAL A 165 -16.24 25.40 -5.72
N ALA A 166 -17.05 24.38 -5.97
CA ALA A 166 -18.47 24.58 -6.23
C ALA A 166 -19.20 25.05 -4.96
N ASP A 167 -20.22 25.89 -5.12
CA ASP A 167 -21.12 26.19 -4.02
C ASP A 167 -21.71 24.91 -3.45
N ARG A 168 -21.80 24.85 -2.11
CA ARG A 168 -22.23 23.65 -1.35
C ARG A 168 -21.57 22.36 -1.84
N PHE A 169 -20.25 22.42 -2.12
CA PHE A 169 -19.48 21.29 -2.64
C PHE A 169 -19.67 20.02 -1.79
N PHE A 170 -19.87 20.16 -0.48
CA PHE A 170 -20.06 19.09 0.49
C PHE A 170 -21.33 18.24 0.27
N ASP A 171 -22.29 18.74 -0.52
CA ASP A 171 -23.49 17.99 -0.89
C ASP A 171 -23.33 17.19 -2.21
N LYS A 172 -22.27 17.46 -2.97
CA LYS A 172 -22.02 16.91 -4.31
C LYS A 172 -21.12 15.66 -4.33
N GLY A 173 -20.91 15.05 -3.18
CA GLY A 173 -20.03 13.90 -3.04
C GLY A 173 -20.66 12.56 -3.45
N ASP A 174 -19.81 11.65 -3.92
CA ASP A 174 -20.15 10.28 -4.28
C ASP A 174 -19.67 9.31 -3.16
N PRO A 175 -20.58 8.54 -2.54
CA PRO A 175 -20.22 7.64 -1.44
C PRO A 175 -19.35 6.45 -1.87
N ALA A 176 -19.40 6.02 -3.14
CA ALA A 176 -18.57 4.95 -3.64
C ALA A 176 -17.12 5.42 -3.81
N ARG A 177 -16.91 6.62 -4.39
CA ARG A 177 -15.58 7.24 -4.45
C ARG A 177 -15.07 7.57 -3.05
N GLY A 178 -15.92 8.06 -2.16
CA GLY A 178 -15.55 8.30 -0.76
C GLY A 178 -15.09 7.05 -0.04
N ARG A 179 -15.73 5.91 -0.30
CA ARG A 179 -15.30 4.60 0.22
C ARG A 179 -13.94 4.20 -0.32
N GLN A 180 -13.68 4.40 -1.62
CA GLN A 180 -12.36 4.13 -2.22
C GLN A 180 -11.28 5.04 -1.62
N LEU A 181 -11.54 6.34 -1.51
CA LEU A 181 -10.62 7.30 -0.90
C LEU A 181 -10.29 6.94 0.55
N PHE A 182 -11.30 6.59 1.36
CA PHE A 182 -11.09 6.20 2.76
C PHE A 182 -10.09 5.03 2.89
N HIS A 183 -10.13 4.08 1.94
CA HIS A 183 -9.21 2.94 1.95
C HIS A 183 -7.88 3.22 1.24
N GLY A 184 -7.84 4.11 0.26
CA GLY A 184 -6.65 4.31 -0.60
C GLY A 184 -5.71 5.44 -0.16
N VAL A 185 -6.24 6.55 0.41
CA VAL A 185 -5.39 7.72 0.70
C VAL A 185 -4.64 7.67 2.04
N GLY A 186 -4.93 6.65 2.89
CA GLY A 186 -4.22 6.44 4.16
C GLY A 186 -5.08 6.53 5.43
N CYS A 187 -6.39 6.82 5.36
CA CYS A 187 -7.26 6.87 6.56
C CYS A 187 -7.23 5.56 7.34
N VAL A 188 -7.17 4.42 6.64
CA VAL A 188 -7.11 3.08 7.25
C VAL A 188 -5.78 2.76 7.94
N ALA A 189 -4.76 3.59 7.81
CA ALA A 189 -3.56 3.44 8.64
C ALA A 189 -3.88 3.65 10.14
N CYS A 190 -4.88 4.50 10.42
CA CYS A 190 -5.30 4.86 11.78
C CYS A 190 -6.70 4.36 12.13
N HIS A 191 -7.64 4.44 11.20
CA HIS A 191 -9.04 4.07 11.39
C HIS A 191 -9.34 2.64 10.92
N GLN A 192 -10.37 2.04 11.50
CA GLN A 192 -10.81 0.69 11.10
C GLN A 192 -11.29 0.69 9.65
N PRO A 193 -10.75 -0.20 8.78
CA PRO A 193 -11.29 -0.38 7.44
C PRO A 193 -12.73 -0.94 7.49
N ASP A 194 -13.49 -0.67 6.44
CA ASP A 194 -14.76 -1.35 6.22
C ASP A 194 -14.49 -2.84 5.92
N PRO A 195 -14.98 -3.78 6.74
CA PRO A 195 -14.73 -5.20 6.55
C PRO A 195 -15.29 -5.75 5.23
N LYS A 196 -16.23 -5.04 4.61
CA LYS A 196 -16.83 -5.38 3.31
C LYS A 196 -16.11 -4.72 2.13
N TYR A 197 -15.00 -4.02 2.35
CA TYR A 197 -14.23 -3.42 1.25
C TYR A 197 -13.36 -4.49 0.58
N PRO A 198 -13.45 -4.65 -0.75
CA PRO A 198 -12.64 -5.64 -1.47
C PRO A 198 -11.17 -5.18 -1.51
N ALA A 199 -10.41 -5.63 -0.53
CA ALA A 199 -8.97 -5.42 -0.52
C ALA A 199 -8.29 -6.37 -1.51
N ARG A 200 -7.20 -5.91 -2.17
CA ARG A 200 -6.42 -6.80 -3.04
C ARG A 200 -5.85 -7.97 -2.24
N PRO A 201 -5.98 -9.21 -2.74
CA PRO A 201 -5.30 -10.34 -2.14
C PRO A 201 -3.80 -10.07 -2.06
N GLN A 202 -3.24 -10.11 -0.86
CA GLN A 202 -1.80 -10.02 -0.68
C GLN A 202 -1.19 -11.42 -0.78
N PRO A 203 0.02 -11.57 -1.34
CA PRO A 203 0.76 -12.82 -1.18
C PRO A 203 0.88 -13.10 0.32
N THR A 204 0.24 -14.14 0.78
CA THR A 204 0.29 -14.54 2.18
C THR A 204 1.70 -15.04 2.44
N SER A 205 2.48 -14.34 3.27
CA SER A 205 3.79 -14.84 3.68
C SER A 205 3.62 -16.15 4.46
N GLU A 206 4.60 -17.03 4.42
CA GLU A 206 4.57 -18.28 5.19
C GLU A 206 4.37 -18.01 6.69
N LEU A 207 4.95 -16.94 7.21
CA LEU A 207 4.71 -16.47 8.59
C LEU A 207 3.24 -16.10 8.82
N ALA A 208 2.59 -15.42 7.87
CA ALA A 208 1.18 -15.05 8.02
C ALA A 208 0.24 -16.26 7.92
N LYS A 209 0.61 -17.28 7.15
CA LYS A 209 -0.10 -18.56 7.12
C LYS A 209 0.04 -19.30 8.44
N LEU A 210 1.25 -19.32 9.00
CA LEU A 210 1.53 -19.93 10.29
C LEU A 210 0.72 -19.24 11.40
N ILE A 211 0.76 -17.91 11.48
CA ILE A 211 -0.01 -17.13 12.46
C ILE A 211 -1.52 -17.40 12.37
N ALA A 212 -2.05 -17.62 11.17
CA ALA A 212 -3.46 -17.89 10.97
C ALA A 212 -3.90 -19.31 11.43
N GLN A 213 -2.95 -20.21 11.63
CA GLN A 213 -3.18 -21.62 12.02
C GLN A 213 -2.98 -21.85 13.53
N LEU A 214 -2.30 -20.93 14.22
CA LEU A 214 -1.96 -21.05 15.63
C LEU A 214 -3.03 -20.40 16.51
N ASP A 215 -3.31 -21.02 17.64
CA ASP A 215 -4.17 -20.45 18.67
C ASP A 215 -3.45 -19.36 19.50
N PRO A 216 -4.16 -18.58 20.33
CA PRO A 216 -3.58 -17.51 21.11
C PRO A 216 -2.50 -17.95 22.10
N GLU A 217 -2.53 -19.17 22.60
CA GLU A 217 -1.55 -19.72 23.56
C GLU A 217 -0.31 -20.13 22.82
N GLU A 218 -0.42 -20.83 21.71
CA GLU A 218 0.69 -21.19 20.82
C GLU A 218 1.42 -19.94 20.27
N LEU A 219 0.66 -18.90 19.89
CA LEU A 219 1.22 -17.62 19.46
C LEU A 219 2.04 -16.96 20.57
N LYS A 220 1.64 -17.10 21.83
CA LYS A 220 2.36 -16.54 22.98
C LYS A 220 3.62 -17.34 23.28
N GLU A 221 3.55 -18.65 23.24
CA GLU A 221 4.71 -19.53 23.45
C GLU A 221 5.80 -19.31 22.39
N LEU A 222 5.41 -19.10 21.14
CA LEU A 222 6.31 -18.81 20.03
C LEU A 222 6.77 -17.34 19.98
N GLY A 223 6.29 -16.48 20.88
CA GLY A 223 6.57 -15.05 20.88
C GLY A 223 5.99 -14.29 19.68
N LEU A 224 5.00 -14.86 19.01
CA LEU A 224 4.34 -14.29 17.83
C LEU A 224 3.08 -13.51 18.16
N ASP A 225 2.65 -13.50 19.41
CA ASP A 225 1.42 -12.83 19.88
C ASP A 225 1.37 -11.34 19.51
N SER A 226 2.50 -10.65 19.60
CA SER A 226 2.62 -9.23 19.25
C SER A 226 2.47 -8.98 17.74
N VAL A 227 2.85 -9.95 16.90
CA VAL A 227 2.74 -9.88 15.44
C VAL A 227 1.34 -10.25 14.98
N ALA A 228 0.70 -11.17 15.67
CA ALA A 228 -0.65 -11.66 15.38
C ALA A 228 -1.76 -10.71 15.82
N ARG A 229 -1.52 -9.86 16.82
CA ARG A 229 -2.53 -8.94 17.34
C ARG A 229 -3.09 -8.00 16.26
N PRO A 230 -4.43 -7.82 16.24
CA PRO A 230 -5.02 -6.80 15.41
C PRO A 230 -4.46 -5.42 15.75
N PHE A 231 -4.11 -4.66 14.73
CA PHE A 231 -3.58 -3.32 14.89
C PHE A 231 -4.64 -2.38 15.52
N PRO A 232 -4.43 -1.78 16.70
CA PRO A 232 -5.44 -0.98 17.34
C PRO A 232 -5.80 0.24 16.50
N SER A 233 -7.10 0.45 16.31
CA SER A 233 -7.66 1.51 15.47
C SER A 233 -8.13 2.68 16.32
N VAL A 234 -7.84 3.88 15.84
CA VAL A 234 -8.43 5.10 16.39
C VAL A 234 -9.95 5.05 16.15
N PRO A 235 -10.78 5.11 17.18
CA PRO A 235 -12.22 5.12 17.02
C PRO A 235 -12.68 6.25 16.11
N LEU A 236 -13.54 5.97 15.15
CA LEU A 236 -14.07 6.99 14.25
C LEU A 236 -15.25 7.76 14.89
N GLY A 237 -15.90 7.17 15.91
CA GLY A 237 -17.09 7.71 16.52
C GLY A 237 -18.29 7.70 15.57
N ARG A 238 -19.17 8.68 15.74
CA ARG A 238 -20.37 8.88 14.92
C ARG A 238 -20.33 10.23 14.24
N PRO A 239 -19.63 10.39 13.09
CA PRO A 239 -19.46 11.68 12.44
C PRO A 239 -20.78 12.38 12.11
N ALA A 240 -21.81 11.64 11.70
CA ALA A 240 -23.12 12.17 11.34
C ALA A 240 -23.92 12.72 12.54
N GLU A 241 -23.69 12.24 13.76
CA GLU A 241 -24.29 12.81 14.97
C GLU A 241 -23.53 14.06 15.46
N LYS A 242 -22.23 14.10 15.22
CA LYS A 242 -21.31 15.13 15.74
C LYS A 242 -21.25 16.36 14.85
N TYR A 243 -21.19 16.20 13.55
CA TYR A 243 -20.95 17.25 12.56
C TYR A 243 -22.12 17.38 11.60
N THR A 244 -22.33 18.58 11.05
CA THR A 244 -23.07 18.74 9.80
C THR A 244 -22.21 18.23 8.64
N ARG A 245 -22.81 18.06 7.43
CA ARG A 245 -22.04 17.66 6.24
C ARG A 245 -20.95 18.70 5.91
N GLU A 246 -21.32 19.97 5.93
CA GLU A 246 -20.43 21.10 5.71
C GLU A 246 -19.27 21.11 6.72
N ALA A 247 -19.58 21.03 8.01
CA ALA A 247 -18.58 20.99 9.08
C ALA A 247 -17.59 19.82 8.92
N LEU A 248 -18.10 18.65 8.54
CA LEU A 248 -17.24 17.48 8.31
C LEU A 248 -16.36 17.68 7.07
N ALA A 249 -16.88 18.28 5.99
CA ALA A 249 -16.11 18.54 4.78
C ALA A 249 -14.95 19.51 5.06
N HIS A 250 -15.22 20.64 5.68
CA HIS A 250 -14.18 21.60 6.07
C HIS A 250 -13.17 21.00 7.05
N PHE A 251 -13.63 20.19 8.00
CA PHE A 251 -12.73 19.47 8.90
C PHE A 251 -11.81 18.48 8.16
N LEU A 252 -12.29 17.79 7.14
CA LEU A 252 -11.47 16.86 6.35
C LEU A 252 -10.44 17.57 5.47
N VAL A 253 -10.78 18.77 4.94
CA VAL A 253 -9.84 19.57 4.14
C VAL A 253 -8.77 20.21 5.03
N GLN A 254 -9.17 20.80 6.16
CA GLN A 254 -8.30 21.56 7.06
C GLN A 254 -8.51 21.15 8.52
N PRO A 255 -8.11 19.91 8.91
CA PRO A 255 -8.35 19.39 10.26
C PRO A 255 -7.62 20.19 11.35
N GLU A 256 -6.50 20.85 11.04
CA GLU A 256 -5.72 21.68 11.95
C GLU A 256 -6.46 22.96 12.36
N ALA A 257 -7.35 23.48 11.53
CA ALA A 257 -8.18 24.62 11.89
C ALA A 257 -9.06 24.32 13.11
N ALA A 258 -9.59 23.09 13.20
CA ALA A 258 -10.39 22.64 14.32
C ALA A 258 -9.57 21.93 15.42
N ARG A 259 -8.49 21.22 15.05
CA ARG A 259 -7.64 20.42 15.96
C ARG A 259 -6.18 20.80 15.82
N PRO A 260 -5.76 21.94 16.40
CA PRO A 260 -4.40 22.47 16.23
C PRO A 260 -3.30 21.59 16.81
N SER A 261 -3.64 20.58 17.59
CA SER A 261 -2.69 19.58 18.11
C SER A 261 -2.34 18.45 17.12
N GLY A 262 -2.95 18.42 15.93
CA GLY A 262 -2.60 17.46 14.88
C GLY A 262 -2.97 16.00 15.16
N ARG A 263 -3.92 15.70 16.05
CA ARG A 263 -4.41 14.31 16.27
C ARG A 263 -5.03 13.71 15.01
N MET A 264 -5.66 14.53 14.19
CA MET A 264 -6.08 14.24 12.85
C MET A 264 -5.31 15.19 11.93
N PRO A 265 -4.23 14.74 11.27
CA PRO A 265 -3.45 15.60 10.39
C PRO A 265 -4.13 15.74 9.02
N SER A 266 -3.72 16.75 8.24
CA SER A 266 -4.23 16.98 6.89
C SER A 266 -3.65 15.94 5.91
N LEU A 267 -4.51 15.24 5.19
CA LEU A 267 -4.14 14.37 4.08
C LEU A 267 -4.13 15.09 2.73
N LYS A 268 -4.13 16.43 2.74
CA LYS A 268 -4.15 17.29 1.54
C LYS A 268 -5.33 16.93 0.62
N LEU A 269 -6.50 16.75 1.21
CA LEU A 269 -7.71 16.44 0.46
C LEU A 269 -8.18 17.66 -0.31
N ALA A 270 -8.53 17.46 -1.57
CA ALA A 270 -9.24 18.46 -2.34
C ALA A 270 -10.71 18.55 -1.87
N PRO A 271 -11.39 19.70 -2.06
CA PRO A 271 -12.79 19.87 -1.64
C PRO A 271 -13.74 18.77 -2.15
N HIS A 272 -13.62 18.36 -3.41
CA HIS A 272 -14.43 17.28 -3.97
C HIS A 272 -14.14 15.90 -3.32
N GLU A 273 -12.88 15.62 -2.98
CA GLU A 273 -12.51 14.38 -2.26
C GLU A 273 -13.09 14.38 -0.83
N ALA A 274 -13.07 15.54 -0.18
CA ALA A 274 -13.71 15.70 1.13
C ALA A 274 -15.22 15.50 1.03
N ALA A 275 -15.87 16.01 -0.03
CA ALA A 275 -17.30 15.79 -0.29
C ALA A 275 -17.63 14.31 -0.47
N ASP A 276 -16.82 13.58 -1.25
CA ASP A 276 -16.98 12.15 -1.45
C ASP A 276 -16.86 11.38 -0.12
N LEU A 277 -15.85 11.73 0.70
CA LEU A 277 -15.67 11.15 2.04
C LEU A 277 -16.85 11.49 2.98
N VAL A 278 -17.38 12.70 2.92
CA VAL A 278 -18.59 13.08 3.68
C VAL A 278 -19.77 12.22 3.25
N ALA A 279 -19.99 12.05 1.96
CA ALA A 279 -21.07 11.19 1.45
C ALA A 279 -20.93 9.74 1.96
N TYR A 280 -19.70 9.25 2.09
CA TYR A 280 -19.42 7.93 2.66
C TYR A 280 -19.61 7.86 4.17
N LEU A 281 -19.12 8.84 4.93
CA LEU A 281 -19.07 8.81 6.40
C LEU A 281 -20.37 9.29 7.06
N HIS A 282 -21.17 10.10 6.34
CA HIS A 282 -22.37 10.75 6.85
C HIS A 282 -23.67 10.08 6.36
N ARG A 283 -23.68 8.73 6.33
CA ARG A 283 -24.78 7.95 5.74
C ARG A 283 -26.11 7.97 6.49
N LYS A 284 -26.10 8.29 7.77
CA LYS A 284 -27.30 8.35 8.61
C LYS A 284 -27.29 9.72 9.30
N PRO A 285 -27.87 10.75 8.67
CA PRO A 285 -27.97 12.04 9.30
C PRO A 285 -28.87 11.95 10.54
N ALA A 286 -28.37 12.45 11.69
CA ALA A 286 -29.23 12.73 12.81
C ALA A 286 -30.16 13.90 12.44
N ALA A 287 -31.39 13.92 12.95
CA ALA A 287 -32.29 15.03 12.79
C ALA A 287 -31.61 16.31 13.31
N THR A 288 -31.50 17.33 12.48
CA THR A 288 -30.88 18.60 12.81
C THR A 288 -31.86 19.34 13.73
N ALA A 289 -31.58 19.33 15.02
CA ALA A 289 -32.38 20.14 15.98
C ALA A 289 -31.96 21.60 15.84
N ILE A 290 -32.88 22.44 15.38
CA ILE A 290 -32.72 23.88 15.37
C ILE A 290 -32.68 24.33 16.84
N VAL A 291 -31.54 24.83 17.30
CA VAL A 291 -31.44 25.46 18.62
C VAL A 291 -32.17 26.79 18.53
N LYS A 292 -33.35 26.90 19.17
CA LYS A 292 -34.01 28.17 19.39
C LYS A 292 -33.03 29.11 20.10
N SER A 293 -33.06 30.40 19.80
CA SER A 293 -32.23 31.42 20.44
C SER A 293 -32.27 31.23 21.97
N ALA A 294 -31.11 31.02 22.57
CA ALA A 294 -31.04 30.83 24.01
C ALA A 294 -31.10 32.17 24.71
N ASP A 295 -31.75 32.20 25.88
CA ASP A 295 -31.78 33.36 26.79
C ASP A 295 -30.35 33.83 27.09
N SER A 296 -30.13 35.14 27.06
CA SER A 296 -28.86 35.80 27.39
C SER A 296 -28.34 35.44 28.78
N ARG A 297 -29.21 35.22 29.75
CA ARG A 297 -28.86 34.75 31.12
C ARG A 297 -28.25 33.38 31.08
N LEU A 298 -28.78 32.45 30.27
CA LEU A 298 -28.28 31.12 30.12
C LEU A 298 -26.92 31.11 29.46
N ILE A 299 -26.74 31.97 28.44
CA ILE A 299 -25.43 32.11 27.74
C ILE A 299 -24.36 32.65 28.70
N ASN A 300 -24.68 33.69 29.49
CA ASN A 300 -23.76 34.26 30.47
C ASN A 300 -23.39 33.23 31.58
N SER A 301 -24.39 32.51 32.08
CA SER A 301 -24.14 31.38 32.97
C SER A 301 -23.20 30.33 32.38
N GLY A 302 -23.40 29.98 31.11
CA GLY A 302 -22.53 29.04 30.36
C GLY A 302 -21.08 29.54 30.25
N ARG A 303 -20.87 30.84 30.00
CA ARG A 303 -19.54 31.45 29.98
C ARG A 303 -18.86 31.38 31.33
N GLN A 304 -19.56 31.66 32.41
CA GLN A 304 -19.03 31.52 33.77
C GLN A 304 -18.66 30.05 34.08
N MET A 305 -19.53 29.11 33.74
CA MET A 305 -19.28 27.67 33.93
C MET A 305 -18.11 27.18 33.12
N PHE A 306 -17.93 27.67 31.88
CA PHE A 306 -16.78 27.33 31.02
C PHE A 306 -15.44 27.69 31.71
N SER A 307 -15.37 28.85 32.34
CA SER A 307 -14.20 29.22 33.14
C SER A 307 -14.13 28.40 34.44
N ARG A 308 -15.24 28.32 35.20
CA ARG A 308 -15.29 27.61 36.49
C ARG A 308 -14.81 26.15 36.42
N PHE A 309 -15.22 25.42 35.36
CA PHE A 309 -14.80 24.03 35.13
C PHE A 309 -13.46 23.91 34.43
N GLY A 310 -12.75 25.01 34.14
CA GLY A 310 -11.41 25.03 33.56
C GLY A 310 -11.34 24.50 32.11
N CYS A 311 -12.43 24.59 31.35
CA CYS A 311 -12.48 24.14 29.96
C CYS A 311 -11.41 24.83 29.11
N ASN A 312 -11.13 26.11 29.38
CA ASN A 312 -10.10 26.91 28.69
C ASN A 312 -8.66 26.46 28.93
N ARG A 313 -8.38 25.60 29.89
CA ARG A 313 -7.03 25.01 30.10
C ARG A 313 -6.65 24.07 28.96
N CYS A 314 -7.61 23.29 28.48
CA CYS A 314 -7.40 22.37 27.38
C CYS A 314 -7.89 22.92 26.04
N HIS A 315 -8.96 23.76 26.08
CA HIS A 315 -9.58 24.37 24.90
C HIS A 315 -9.27 25.87 24.87
N PRO A 316 -8.13 26.28 24.30
CA PRO A 316 -7.80 27.69 24.22
C PRO A 316 -8.84 28.42 23.38
N LEU A 317 -9.31 29.55 23.86
CA LEU A 317 -10.16 30.51 23.12
C LEU A 317 -9.31 31.72 22.74
N LEU A 318 -9.57 32.29 21.57
CA LEU A 318 -8.92 33.54 21.14
C LEU A 318 -9.31 34.70 22.07
N SER A 319 -10.55 34.71 22.58
CA SER A 319 -10.97 35.63 23.65
C SER A 319 -10.36 35.18 24.96
N ARG A 320 -9.55 36.03 25.59
CA ARG A 320 -8.90 35.80 26.88
C ARG A 320 -9.94 35.62 28.03
N ILE A 321 -10.45 34.41 28.18
CA ILE A 321 -11.11 33.98 29.38
C ILE A 321 -10.03 33.39 30.27
N GLU A 322 -9.68 34.06 31.34
CA GLU A 322 -8.68 33.54 32.26
C GLU A 322 -9.18 32.26 32.94
N PRO A 323 -8.35 31.23 33.06
CA PRO A 323 -8.68 30.08 33.88
C PRO A 323 -8.79 30.48 35.32
N PRO A 324 -9.61 29.77 36.11
CA PRO A 324 -9.73 30.06 37.52
C PRO A 324 -8.36 29.98 38.23
N ALA A 325 -8.06 30.90 39.10
CA ALA A 325 -6.86 30.90 39.94
C ALA A 325 -6.93 29.79 41.01
N VAL A 326 -6.77 28.54 40.58
CA VAL A 326 -6.68 27.41 41.50
C VAL A 326 -5.19 27.09 41.71
N PRO A 327 -4.71 26.99 42.94
CA PRO A 327 -3.33 26.54 43.21
C PRO A 327 -3.09 25.18 42.59
N ILE A 328 -2.13 25.12 41.67
CA ILE A 328 -1.86 23.89 40.94
C ILE A 328 -0.53 23.32 41.40
N THR A 329 -0.55 22.13 41.98
CA THR A 329 0.64 21.40 42.39
C THR A 329 1.48 21.05 41.17
N PRO A 330 2.78 21.40 41.09
CA PRO A 330 3.68 20.97 40.03
C PRO A 330 3.70 19.45 39.88
N LEU A 331 3.83 18.97 38.66
CA LEU A 331 3.76 17.53 38.32
C LEU A 331 4.76 16.69 39.16
N ALA A 332 5.97 17.20 39.37
CA ALA A 332 7.01 16.53 40.13
C ALA A 332 6.70 16.44 41.66
N ARG A 333 5.77 17.24 42.18
CA ARG A 333 5.34 17.23 43.59
C ARG A 333 4.07 16.40 43.82
N LEU A 334 3.47 15.88 42.78
CA LEU A 334 2.27 15.06 42.92
C LEU A 334 2.57 13.75 43.65
N ARG A 335 1.57 13.29 44.42
CA ARG A 335 1.57 11.97 45.03
C ARG A 335 0.65 11.07 44.20
N PRO A 336 1.18 10.25 43.29
CA PRO A 336 0.36 9.44 42.40
C PRO A 336 -0.49 8.39 43.11
N ASP A 337 -0.11 8.03 44.34
CA ASP A 337 -0.79 7.03 45.17
C ASP A 337 -1.81 7.65 46.16
N ALA A 338 -2.08 8.94 46.06
CA ALA A 338 -3.08 9.60 46.91
C ALA A 338 -4.47 8.99 46.69
N ALA A 339 -5.18 8.65 47.75
CA ALA A 339 -6.51 8.03 47.67
C ALA A 339 -7.53 8.89 46.92
N ARG A 340 -7.43 10.21 47.06
CA ARG A 340 -8.27 11.19 46.31
C ARG A 340 -7.42 11.95 45.32
N SER A 341 -7.48 11.54 44.07
CA SER A 341 -6.73 12.13 42.94
C SER A 341 -7.42 11.91 41.60
N CYS A 342 -7.00 12.62 40.56
CA CYS A 342 -7.47 12.37 39.20
C CYS A 342 -7.23 10.93 38.71
N LEU A 343 -6.32 10.20 39.37
CA LEU A 343 -5.95 8.83 39.01
C LEU A 343 -6.77 7.75 39.73
N SER A 344 -7.32 8.06 40.89
CA SER A 344 -8.03 7.09 41.76
C SER A 344 -9.52 7.45 41.89
N ASP A 345 -9.83 8.27 42.87
CA ASP A 345 -11.17 8.77 43.19
C ASP A 345 -11.16 10.31 43.18
N PRO A 346 -11.41 10.92 41.99
CA PRO A 346 -11.33 12.37 41.86
C PRO A 346 -12.45 13.08 42.65
N THR A 347 -12.08 14.14 43.37
CA THR A 347 -13.02 15.05 44.03
C THR A 347 -13.85 15.80 42.95
N SER A 348 -14.96 16.43 43.39
CA SER A 348 -15.84 17.22 42.49
C SER A 348 -15.14 18.34 41.69
N HIS A 349 -13.97 18.77 42.16
CA HIS A 349 -13.17 19.83 41.50
C HIS A 349 -12.06 19.30 40.60
N GLN A 350 -11.84 17.99 40.58
CA GLN A 350 -10.80 17.33 39.76
C GLN A 350 -11.42 16.71 38.52
N PRO A 351 -10.74 16.73 37.37
CA PRO A 351 -11.24 16.05 36.18
C PRO A 351 -11.20 14.52 36.35
N ARG A 352 -12.29 13.84 35.97
CA ARG A 352 -12.39 12.40 36.04
C ARG A 352 -11.97 11.78 34.68
N TYR A 353 -10.77 11.20 34.63
CA TYR A 353 -10.30 10.46 33.48
C TYR A 353 -10.73 9.00 33.56
N ARG A 354 -11.17 8.47 32.42
CA ARG A 354 -11.42 7.06 32.31
C ARG A 354 -10.14 6.33 31.91
N LEU A 355 -9.44 5.81 32.89
CA LEU A 355 -8.16 5.13 32.74
C LEU A 355 -8.29 3.67 33.16
N ASP A 356 -7.61 2.77 32.45
CA ASP A 356 -7.43 1.39 32.90
C ASP A 356 -6.25 1.27 33.88
N PRO A 357 -6.11 0.12 34.56
CA PRO A 357 -5.06 -0.07 35.57
C PRO A 357 -3.64 0.14 35.01
N MET A 358 -3.38 -0.28 33.76
CA MET A 358 -2.06 -0.14 33.13
C MET A 358 -1.74 1.32 32.82
N GLN A 359 -2.73 2.08 32.34
CA GLN A 359 -2.59 3.52 32.11
C GLN A 359 -2.29 4.27 33.42
N ARG A 360 -3.01 3.95 34.48
CA ARG A 360 -2.77 4.54 35.82
C ARG A 360 -1.37 4.23 36.32
N ARG A 361 -0.95 2.96 36.26
CA ARG A 361 0.38 2.53 36.66
C ARG A 361 1.46 3.25 35.86
N ALA A 362 1.33 3.34 34.54
CA ALA A 362 2.28 4.04 33.70
C ALA A 362 2.41 5.53 34.07
N ILE A 363 1.28 6.21 34.27
CA ILE A 363 1.27 7.62 34.69
C ILE A 363 1.94 7.78 36.05
N SER A 364 1.65 6.90 37.03
CA SER A 364 2.26 6.92 38.36
C SER A 364 3.78 6.77 38.28
N GLU A 365 4.28 5.82 37.47
CA GLU A 365 5.71 5.61 37.26
C GLU A 365 6.37 6.82 36.57
N ALA A 366 5.68 7.44 35.59
CA ALA A 366 6.19 8.64 34.95
C ALA A 366 6.34 9.80 35.96
N ILE A 367 5.34 10.03 36.82
CA ILE A 367 5.39 11.09 37.85
C ILE A 367 6.56 10.83 38.81
N ARG A 368 6.75 9.60 39.28
CA ARG A 368 7.90 9.22 40.11
C ARG A 368 9.24 9.46 39.40
N SER A 369 9.34 9.15 38.14
CA SER A 369 10.55 9.33 37.32
C SER A 369 10.90 10.80 37.06
N LEU A 370 9.94 11.72 37.13
CA LEU A 370 10.18 13.17 36.95
C LEU A 370 10.98 13.80 38.10
N LYS A 371 11.11 13.11 39.21
CA LYS A 371 11.95 13.56 40.34
C LYS A 371 13.45 13.40 40.07
N ALA A 372 13.84 12.53 39.14
CA ALA A 372 15.23 12.37 38.73
C ALA A 372 15.61 13.46 37.70
N LYS A 373 16.70 14.16 37.94
CA LYS A 373 17.23 15.24 37.11
C LYS A 373 18.08 14.66 35.93
N SER A 374 17.53 13.81 35.09
CA SER A 374 18.25 13.35 33.90
C SER A 374 17.52 13.76 32.65
N ASP A 375 18.21 14.39 31.71
CA ASP A 375 17.66 14.65 30.38
C ASP A 375 17.47 13.34 29.65
N PRO A 376 16.33 13.15 28.97
CA PRO A 376 16.08 11.93 28.22
C PRO A 376 17.04 11.84 27.03
N ALA A 377 17.52 10.62 26.75
CA ALA A 377 18.34 10.37 25.57
C ALA A 377 17.65 10.85 24.26
N PRO A 378 18.38 11.45 23.31
CA PRO A 378 17.80 11.98 22.08
C PRO A 378 16.96 10.96 21.28
N GLN A 379 17.36 9.67 21.32
CA GLN A 379 16.59 8.57 20.71
C GLN A 379 15.20 8.42 21.31
N LEU A 380 15.08 8.61 22.62
CA LEU A 380 13.84 8.47 23.36
C LEU A 380 12.90 9.66 23.11
N VAL A 381 13.46 10.87 22.99
CA VAL A 381 12.70 12.06 22.61
C VAL A 381 12.11 11.91 21.23
N LEU A 382 12.93 11.54 20.23
CA LEU A 382 12.47 11.27 18.88
C LEU A 382 11.41 10.15 18.86
N TYR A 383 11.63 9.07 19.60
CA TYR A 383 10.70 7.96 19.65
C TYR A 383 9.32 8.39 20.19
N ARG A 384 9.30 9.16 21.27
CA ARG A 384 8.08 9.72 21.86
C ARG A 384 7.34 10.66 20.90
N ASP A 385 8.06 11.53 20.18
CA ASP A 385 7.46 12.44 19.21
C ASP A 385 6.83 11.69 18.03
N LEU A 386 7.50 10.66 17.53
CA LEU A 386 6.97 9.80 16.47
C LEU A 386 5.73 8.99 16.94
N LEU A 387 5.69 8.58 18.22
CA LEU A 387 4.51 7.95 18.82
C LEU A 387 3.35 8.93 18.96
N ARG A 388 3.64 10.13 19.48
CA ARG A 388 2.65 11.18 19.71
C ARG A 388 1.94 11.59 18.42
N LEU A 389 2.67 11.70 17.32
CA LEU A 389 2.14 12.04 16.00
C LEU A 389 1.67 10.82 15.22
N ASN A 390 1.78 9.62 15.80
CA ASN A 390 1.40 8.36 15.16
C ASN A 390 2.11 8.07 13.81
N CYS A 391 3.35 8.55 13.65
CA CYS A 391 4.16 8.29 12.45
C CYS A 391 4.35 6.79 12.19
N TYR A 392 4.42 6.03 13.27
CA TYR A 392 4.55 4.57 13.24
C TYR A 392 3.31 3.83 12.70
N ALA A 393 2.19 4.52 12.45
CA ALA A 393 1.05 3.92 11.74
C ALA A 393 1.39 3.57 10.29
N CYS A 394 2.30 4.35 9.70
CA CYS A 394 2.69 4.24 8.29
C CYS A 394 4.17 3.87 8.13
N HIS A 395 5.04 4.41 8.97
CA HIS A 395 6.49 4.29 8.83
C HIS A 395 7.08 3.32 9.83
N ALA A 396 7.96 2.44 9.37
CA ALA A 396 8.80 1.62 10.23
C ALA A 396 10.12 2.36 10.55
N ARG A 397 10.63 2.19 11.80
CA ARG A 397 12.00 2.56 12.18
C ARG A 397 12.61 1.44 13.01
N GLY A 398 13.65 0.81 12.49
CA GLY A 398 14.15 -0.46 13.04
C GLY A 398 13.06 -1.53 12.95
N LYS A 399 12.79 -2.17 14.08
CA LYS A 399 11.72 -3.17 14.22
C LYS A 399 10.37 -2.57 14.66
N THR A 400 10.28 -1.24 14.85
CA THR A 400 9.10 -0.57 15.40
C THR A 400 8.25 0.05 14.29
N GLY A 401 6.94 -0.11 14.35
CA GLY A 401 5.97 0.56 13.50
C GLY A 401 5.85 -0.04 12.10
N GLY A 402 5.37 0.79 11.18
CA GLY A 402 5.03 0.40 9.81
C GLY A 402 3.57 0.01 9.65
N VAL A 403 3.16 -0.17 8.41
CA VAL A 403 1.80 -0.62 8.08
C VAL A 403 1.63 -2.05 8.56
N GLY A 404 0.69 -2.27 9.49
CA GLY A 404 0.39 -3.59 10.02
C GLY A 404 -0.04 -4.59 8.92
N PRO A 405 0.20 -5.89 9.09
CA PRO A 405 -0.09 -6.92 8.07
C PRO A 405 -1.53 -6.84 7.53
N SER A 406 -2.52 -6.72 8.41
CA SER A 406 -3.94 -6.60 8.04
C SER A 406 -4.32 -5.31 7.30
N ARG A 407 -3.42 -4.32 7.25
CA ARG A 407 -3.64 -3.02 6.60
C ARG A 407 -2.91 -2.86 5.28
N ARG A 408 -1.89 -3.70 5.00
CA ARG A 408 -1.07 -3.61 3.79
C ARG A 408 -1.87 -3.74 2.49
N ALA A 409 -2.95 -4.51 2.52
CA ALA A 409 -3.83 -4.71 1.38
C ALA A 409 -4.48 -3.41 0.84
N TYR A 410 -4.57 -2.38 1.68
CA TYR A 410 -5.15 -1.08 1.32
C TYR A 410 -4.11 -0.07 0.81
N PHE A 411 -2.83 -0.40 0.89
CA PHE A 411 -1.75 0.45 0.38
C PHE A 411 -1.40 0.00 -1.04
N GLU A 412 -1.76 0.83 -2.00
CA GLU A 412 -1.61 0.52 -3.41
C GLU A 412 -0.72 1.55 -4.13
N THR A 413 -0.21 1.15 -5.28
CA THR A 413 0.40 2.08 -6.23
C THR A 413 -0.67 2.68 -7.14
N THR A 414 -0.51 3.94 -7.54
CA THR A 414 -1.36 4.61 -8.53
C THR A 414 -0.96 4.31 -9.97
N THR A 415 0.13 3.55 -10.17
CA THR A 415 0.65 3.21 -11.48
C THR A 415 0.40 1.74 -11.83
N PRO A 416 0.29 1.38 -13.11
CA PRO A 416 0.12 -0.01 -13.55
C PRO A 416 1.37 -0.86 -13.31
N VAL A 417 2.52 -0.25 -13.02
CA VAL A 417 3.79 -0.94 -12.78
C VAL A 417 3.88 -1.35 -11.32
N ASP A 418 4.00 -2.64 -11.07
CA ASP A 418 4.22 -3.16 -9.73
C ASP A 418 5.68 -2.96 -9.28
N LEU A 419 5.88 -1.99 -8.41
CA LEU A 419 7.16 -1.73 -7.75
C LEU A 419 7.34 -2.51 -6.44
N GLY A 420 6.42 -3.43 -6.12
CA GLY A 420 6.37 -4.16 -4.87
C GLY A 420 6.12 -3.23 -3.67
N ASP A 421 6.60 -3.62 -2.51
CA ASP A 421 6.41 -2.86 -1.27
C ASP A 421 7.02 -1.44 -1.33
N GLU A 422 8.07 -1.23 -2.11
CA GLU A 422 8.66 0.11 -2.31
C GLU A 422 7.73 1.08 -3.06
N GLY A 423 6.88 0.55 -3.94
CA GLY A 423 5.94 1.34 -4.74
C GLY A 423 4.61 1.62 -4.07
N ARG A 424 4.32 0.95 -2.95
CA ARG A 424 3.01 1.03 -2.28
C ARG A 424 3.06 1.37 -0.80
N LEU A 425 4.11 0.97 -0.09
CA LEU A 425 4.23 1.24 1.35
C LEU A 425 5.02 2.52 1.62
N PRO A 426 4.66 3.26 2.69
CA PRO A 426 5.44 4.40 3.15
C PRO A 426 6.89 4.02 3.45
N PRO A 427 7.86 4.91 3.16
CA PRO A 427 9.28 4.60 3.34
C PRO A 427 9.65 4.42 4.81
N SER A 428 10.65 3.57 5.07
CA SER A 428 11.23 3.45 6.40
C SER A 428 11.87 4.76 6.86
N LEU A 429 11.75 5.07 8.16
CA LEU A 429 12.45 6.17 8.84
C LEU A 429 13.82 5.76 9.38
N SER A 430 14.22 4.48 9.24
CA SER A 430 15.56 4.04 9.64
C SER A 430 16.60 4.76 8.79
N GLY A 431 17.53 5.46 9.44
CA GLY A 431 18.56 6.23 8.76
C GLY A 431 18.05 7.43 7.94
N ALA A 432 16.81 7.86 8.13
CA ALA A 432 16.23 8.98 7.38
C ALA A 432 17.03 10.28 7.58
N GLY A 433 17.48 10.55 8.81
CA GLY A 433 18.32 11.70 9.12
C GLY A 433 19.75 11.61 8.58
N HIS A 434 20.27 10.39 8.34
CA HIS A 434 21.54 10.18 7.68
C HIS A 434 21.42 10.31 6.14
N LYS A 435 20.27 9.92 5.60
CA LYS A 435 20.00 9.96 4.17
C LYS A 435 19.63 11.33 3.65
N LEU A 436 18.70 12.01 4.33
CA LEU A 436 18.07 13.24 3.86
C LEU A 436 18.65 14.46 4.53
N THR A 437 18.80 15.54 3.78
CA THR A 437 19.19 16.84 4.35
C THR A 437 18.10 17.33 5.30
N THR A 438 18.52 18.09 6.35
CA THR A 438 17.57 18.67 7.31
C THR A 438 16.58 19.61 6.63
N THR A 439 17.04 20.38 5.65
CA THR A 439 16.22 21.27 4.84
C THR A 439 15.16 20.51 4.05
N TRP A 440 15.51 19.37 3.47
CA TRP A 440 14.55 18.54 2.75
C TRP A 440 13.51 17.89 3.68
N LEU A 441 13.95 17.38 4.82
CA LEU A 441 13.04 16.84 5.84
C LEU A 441 12.00 17.87 6.27
N LYS A 442 12.44 19.14 6.44
CA LYS A 442 11.51 20.25 6.74
C LYS A 442 10.45 20.39 5.65
N LYS A 443 10.84 20.43 4.36
CA LYS A 443 9.90 20.47 3.22
C LYS A 443 8.92 19.28 3.22
N VAL A 444 9.39 18.09 3.57
CA VAL A 444 8.51 16.90 3.68
C VAL A 444 7.43 17.11 4.74
N PHE A 445 7.76 17.62 5.92
CA PHE A 445 6.80 17.90 6.98
C PHE A 445 5.87 19.07 6.66
N GLU A 446 6.32 20.02 5.85
CA GLU A 446 5.52 21.14 5.33
C GLU A 446 4.61 20.71 4.16
N GLY A 447 4.70 19.47 3.71
CA GLY A 447 3.88 18.93 2.63
C GLY A 447 4.34 19.31 1.21
N THR A 448 5.51 19.96 1.07
CA THR A 448 6.08 20.39 -0.21
C THR A 448 7.20 19.48 -0.73
N GLY A 449 7.59 18.46 0.05
CA GLY A 449 8.68 17.52 -0.24
C GLY A 449 8.22 16.19 -0.83
N ASP A 450 7.20 16.14 -1.66
CA ASP A 450 6.72 14.89 -2.27
C ASP A 450 7.57 14.50 -3.49
N VAL A 451 8.08 13.27 -3.47
CA VAL A 451 8.89 12.70 -4.57
C VAL A 451 8.41 11.31 -4.99
N ARG A 452 7.23 10.89 -4.54
CA ARG A 452 6.69 9.55 -4.80
C ARG A 452 5.25 9.59 -5.28
N PRO A 453 5.00 10.17 -6.47
CA PRO A 453 3.64 10.33 -7.00
C PRO A 453 2.93 9.01 -7.28
N HIS A 454 3.69 7.91 -7.28
CA HIS A 454 3.16 6.56 -7.48
C HIS A 454 2.54 5.92 -6.22
N LEU A 455 2.70 6.54 -5.05
CA LEU A 455 2.04 6.05 -3.82
C LEU A 455 0.59 6.52 -3.77
N GLY A 456 -0.35 5.60 -3.54
CA GLY A 456 -1.76 5.94 -3.30
C GLY A 456 -1.95 6.62 -1.95
N ALA A 457 -1.29 6.12 -0.91
CA ALA A 457 -1.32 6.73 0.41
C ALA A 457 -0.52 8.03 0.47
N ARG A 458 -1.12 9.07 1.05
CA ARG A 458 -0.51 10.40 1.17
C ARG A 458 0.21 10.57 2.50
N MET A 459 1.38 11.20 2.47
CA MET A 459 2.05 11.67 3.68
C MET A 459 1.21 12.81 4.29
N PRO A 460 0.74 12.65 5.54
CA PRO A 460 -0.04 13.71 6.19
C PRO A 460 0.82 14.91 6.56
N VAL A 461 0.21 16.09 6.53
CA VAL A 461 0.79 17.34 7.01
C VAL A 461 0.27 17.62 8.42
N PHE A 462 1.19 17.95 9.31
CA PHE A 462 0.91 18.30 10.70
C PHE A 462 1.09 19.81 10.91
N PRO A 463 0.48 20.41 11.94
CA PRO A 463 0.80 21.77 12.33
C PRO A 463 2.31 21.93 12.53
N VAL A 464 2.91 22.95 11.93
CA VAL A 464 4.38 23.13 11.86
C VAL A 464 5.05 23.02 13.24
N ARG A 465 4.45 23.64 14.26
CA ARG A 465 5.00 23.61 15.64
C ARG A 465 5.12 22.20 16.21
N GLU A 466 4.24 21.27 15.79
CA GLU A 466 4.23 19.88 16.31
C GLU A 466 5.34 19.03 15.72
N VAL A 467 5.91 19.44 14.57
CA VAL A 467 6.94 18.71 13.83
C VAL A 467 8.27 19.43 13.69
N LEU A 468 8.35 20.68 14.14
CA LEU A 468 9.51 21.58 13.92
C LEU A 468 10.85 20.97 14.38
N GLY A 469 10.85 20.22 15.49
CA GLY A 469 12.04 19.59 16.07
C GLY A 469 12.48 18.30 15.37
N ILE A 470 11.53 17.58 14.72
CA ILE A 470 11.75 16.21 14.23
C ILE A 470 12.87 16.11 13.17
N PRO A 471 13.02 17.03 12.19
CA PRO A 471 14.14 16.99 11.23
C PRO A 471 15.51 16.99 11.91
N ARG A 472 15.71 17.84 12.91
CA ARG A 472 16.96 17.92 13.69
C ARG A 472 17.15 16.68 14.56
N GLN A 473 16.09 16.19 15.21
CA GLN A 473 16.15 14.97 16.01
C GLN A 473 16.53 13.75 15.16
N LEU A 474 15.94 13.60 13.97
CA LEU A 474 16.30 12.54 13.04
C LEU A 474 17.78 12.64 12.63
N ALA A 475 18.26 13.83 12.27
CA ALA A 475 19.66 14.05 11.90
C ALA A 475 20.60 13.69 13.05
N ALA A 476 20.32 14.15 14.26
CA ALA A 476 21.13 13.88 15.46
C ALA A 476 21.19 12.38 15.79
N VAL A 477 20.01 11.73 15.84
CA VAL A 477 19.90 10.30 16.20
C VAL A 477 20.54 9.40 15.15
N ASP A 478 20.39 9.72 13.87
CA ASP A 478 20.98 8.97 12.76
C ASP A 478 22.41 9.37 12.42
N ARG A 479 23.01 10.27 13.19
CA ARG A 479 24.36 10.82 12.94
C ARG A 479 24.51 11.36 11.53
N GLY A 480 23.48 12.07 11.07
CA GLY A 480 23.49 12.78 9.79
C GLY A 480 24.40 14.01 9.88
N SER A 481 25.32 14.15 8.95
CA SER A 481 26.19 15.29 8.82
C SER A 481 25.92 16.03 7.52
N ASP A 482 25.84 17.35 7.54
CA ASP A 482 25.75 18.19 6.34
C ASP A 482 27.16 18.41 5.72
N THR A 483 27.90 17.30 5.54
CA THR A 483 29.22 17.32 4.91
C THR A 483 29.12 17.89 3.49
N PRO A 484 29.89 18.93 3.13
CA PRO A 484 29.88 19.48 1.78
C PRO A 484 30.26 18.43 0.72
N ALA A 485 29.65 18.52 -0.44
CA ALA A 485 29.88 17.56 -1.53
C ALA A 485 31.36 17.57 -1.99
N SER A 486 32.03 18.73 -1.97
CA SER A 486 33.45 18.82 -2.27
C SER A 486 34.35 18.03 -1.33
N ARG A 487 33.96 17.89 -0.08
CA ARG A 487 34.68 17.04 0.88
C ARG A 487 34.49 15.54 0.63
N VAL A 488 33.37 15.16 0.01
CA VAL A 488 33.04 13.75 -0.30
C VAL A 488 33.56 13.34 -1.68
N PHE A 489 33.47 14.23 -2.67
CA PHE A 489 33.70 13.95 -4.08
C PHE A 489 34.86 14.76 -4.70
N GLY A 490 35.55 15.58 -3.93
CA GLY A 490 36.62 16.46 -4.44
C GLY A 490 36.09 17.52 -5.41
N ASP A 491 36.90 17.88 -6.43
CA ASP A 491 36.44 18.75 -7.51
C ASP A 491 35.59 17.95 -8.52
N PHE A 492 34.33 17.90 -8.27
CA PHE A 492 33.35 17.12 -9.07
C PHE A 492 32.73 17.93 -10.22
N LYS A 493 32.70 19.26 -10.13
CA LYS A 493 31.93 20.11 -11.07
C LYS A 493 32.26 19.86 -12.54
N PRO A 494 33.52 19.74 -12.95
CA PRO A 494 33.88 19.52 -14.35
C PRO A 494 33.43 18.16 -14.91
N LEU A 495 33.05 17.22 -14.04
CA LEU A 495 32.74 15.85 -14.41
C LEU A 495 31.28 15.64 -14.83
N ALA A 496 30.44 16.67 -14.91
CA ALA A 496 29.01 16.55 -15.16
C ALA A 496 28.66 15.83 -16.50
N ALA A 497 29.47 16.06 -17.55
CA ALA A 497 29.28 15.38 -18.85
C ALA A 497 29.50 13.87 -18.76
N ALA A 498 30.53 13.42 -18.04
CA ALA A 498 30.76 12.00 -17.78
C ALA A 498 29.61 11.39 -16.92
N GLY A 499 29.12 12.16 -15.94
CA GLY A 499 27.95 11.78 -15.15
C GLY A 499 26.69 11.60 -15.98
N ARG A 500 26.45 12.49 -16.98
CA ARG A 500 25.36 12.32 -17.94
C ARG A 500 25.48 11.01 -18.72
N THR A 501 26.68 10.65 -19.15
CA THR A 501 26.94 9.38 -19.87
C THR A 501 26.58 8.18 -19.00
N LEU A 502 27.00 8.15 -17.74
CA LEU A 502 26.67 7.06 -16.81
C LEU A 502 25.15 6.99 -16.53
N VAL A 503 24.50 8.14 -16.30
CA VAL A 503 23.05 8.22 -16.10
C VAL A 503 22.31 7.69 -17.34
N ASN A 504 22.78 8.03 -18.55
CA ASN A 504 22.23 7.54 -19.82
C ASN A 504 22.34 6.01 -19.95
N ARG A 505 23.42 5.40 -19.45
CA ARG A 505 23.63 3.93 -19.54
C ARG A 505 22.67 3.13 -18.66
N GLY A 506 22.40 3.59 -17.43
CA GLY A 506 21.66 2.82 -16.44
C GLY A 506 20.46 3.53 -15.82
N CYS A 507 20.63 4.72 -15.28
CA CYS A 507 19.65 5.36 -14.39
C CYS A 507 18.31 5.69 -15.07
N VAL A 508 18.35 6.12 -16.35
CA VAL A 508 17.17 6.52 -17.12
C VAL A 508 16.18 5.38 -17.35
N GLN A 509 16.62 4.12 -17.21
CA GLN A 509 15.73 2.96 -17.33
C GLN A 509 14.73 2.84 -16.20
N CYS A 510 14.98 3.51 -15.08
CA CYS A 510 14.14 3.45 -13.88
C CYS A 510 13.75 4.85 -13.36
N HIS A 511 14.52 5.90 -13.67
CA HIS A 511 14.35 7.22 -13.11
C HIS A 511 14.02 8.27 -14.15
N PRO A 512 12.98 9.11 -13.94
CA PRO A 512 12.77 10.34 -14.70
C PRO A 512 13.90 11.34 -14.46
N ILE A 513 14.10 12.23 -15.40
CA ILE A 513 15.01 13.39 -15.32
C ILE A 513 14.21 14.65 -15.67
N ARG A 514 13.95 15.52 -14.71
CA ARG A 514 13.15 16.75 -14.87
C ARG A 514 11.75 16.48 -15.44
N GLY A 515 11.09 15.45 -14.94
CA GLY A 515 9.79 15.00 -15.44
C GLY A 515 9.83 14.18 -16.73
N GLU A 516 10.93 14.30 -17.51
CA GLU A 516 11.14 13.56 -18.74
C GLU A 516 11.58 12.14 -18.45
N ARG A 517 10.94 11.17 -19.11
CA ARG A 517 11.15 9.75 -18.84
C ARG A 517 10.92 8.89 -20.05
N LEU A 518 11.54 7.73 -20.04
CA LEU A 518 11.17 6.66 -20.95
C LEU A 518 9.76 6.15 -20.60
N PRO A 519 8.99 5.69 -21.58
CA PRO A 519 7.66 5.15 -21.33
C PRO A 519 7.67 4.07 -20.22
N GLY A 520 6.70 4.14 -19.31
CA GLY A 520 6.57 3.18 -18.19
C GLY A 520 7.51 3.37 -17.01
N VAL A 521 8.46 4.31 -17.05
CA VAL A 521 9.32 4.62 -15.91
C VAL A 521 8.52 5.34 -14.82
N VAL A 522 8.57 4.82 -13.60
CA VAL A 522 7.82 5.31 -12.44
C VAL A 522 8.70 5.54 -11.21
N GLY A 523 10.01 5.45 -11.35
CA GLY A 523 10.96 5.71 -10.26
C GLY A 523 10.91 7.17 -9.81
N VAL A 524 11.62 7.48 -8.73
CA VAL A 524 11.79 8.84 -8.22
C VAL A 524 12.58 9.67 -9.24
N ASP A 525 12.10 10.87 -9.58
CA ASP A 525 12.84 11.80 -10.43
C ASP A 525 14.19 12.14 -9.80
N LEU A 526 15.25 12.11 -10.61
CA LEU A 526 16.60 12.46 -10.17
C LEU A 526 16.79 13.97 -10.03
N ALA A 527 15.92 14.81 -10.60
CA ALA A 527 15.91 16.24 -10.32
C ALA A 527 15.69 16.48 -8.82
N GLY A 528 16.44 17.40 -8.24
CA GLY A 528 16.39 17.68 -6.81
C GLY A 528 17.10 16.64 -5.92
N THR A 529 17.79 15.65 -6.48
CA THR A 529 18.53 14.66 -5.68
C THR A 529 19.59 15.32 -4.79
N ALA A 530 20.37 16.25 -5.32
CA ALA A 530 21.44 16.94 -4.57
C ALA A 530 20.91 17.85 -3.45
N GLN A 531 19.68 18.37 -3.56
CA GLN A 531 19.04 19.14 -2.48
C GLN A 531 18.45 18.23 -1.39
N ARG A 532 18.09 17.02 -1.77
CA ARG A 532 17.36 16.06 -0.92
C ARG A 532 18.25 15.10 -0.16
N ILE A 533 19.27 14.57 -0.84
CA ILE A 533 20.11 13.48 -0.34
C ILE A 533 21.48 14.02 0.06
N ARG A 534 22.01 13.53 1.17
CA ARG A 534 23.35 13.84 1.64
C ARG A 534 24.40 13.18 0.74
N PRO A 535 25.49 13.89 0.39
CA PRO A 535 26.51 13.40 -0.53
C PRO A 535 27.14 12.06 -0.11
N ASP A 536 27.51 11.97 1.17
CA ASP A 536 28.13 10.79 1.76
C ASP A 536 27.20 9.58 1.79
N TRP A 537 25.90 9.79 2.02
CA TRP A 537 24.90 8.71 1.93
C TRP A 537 24.76 8.25 0.47
N MET A 538 24.72 9.18 -0.49
CA MET A 538 24.60 8.83 -1.91
C MET A 538 25.80 8.00 -2.37
N ARG A 539 27.02 8.36 -1.98
CA ARG A 539 28.21 7.59 -2.29
C ARG A 539 28.08 6.14 -1.82
N ARG A 540 27.73 5.93 -0.54
CA ARG A 540 27.52 4.58 0.02
C ARG A 540 26.39 3.83 -0.67
N PHE A 541 25.28 4.50 -0.97
CA PHE A 541 24.12 3.88 -1.61
C PHE A 541 24.41 3.43 -3.03
N LEU A 542 25.18 4.18 -3.80
CA LEU A 542 25.56 3.78 -5.16
C LEU A 542 26.55 2.61 -5.18
N LEU A 543 27.42 2.52 -4.18
CA LEU A 543 28.36 1.39 -4.02
C LEU A 543 27.65 0.10 -3.60
N ASP A 544 26.75 0.19 -2.62
CA ASP A 544 25.99 -0.93 -2.12
C ASP A 544 24.56 -0.51 -1.72
N PRO A 545 23.62 -0.53 -2.67
CA PRO A 545 22.24 -0.14 -2.42
C PRO A 545 21.55 -1.02 -1.37
N ALA A 546 21.83 -2.33 -1.36
CA ALA A 546 21.15 -3.28 -0.48
C ALA A 546 21.52 -3.08 0.99
N SER A 547 22.78 -2.74 1.31
CA SER A 547 23.22 -2.44 2.68
C SER A 547 22.53 -1.20 3.26
N GLN A 548 22.32 -0.18 2.43
CA GLN A 548 21.68 1.07 2.85
C GLN A 548 20.15 0.98 2.87
N LYS A 549 19.59 0.14 2.04
CA LYS A 549 18.14 -0.04 1.91
C LYS A 549 17.81 -1.50 1.58
N PRO A 550 17.66 -2.36 2.58
CA PRO A 550 17.25 -3.75 2.36
C PRO A 550 15.96 -3.82 1.52
N ARG A 551 15.92 -4.72 0.57
CA ARG A 551 14.81 -4.90 -0.40
C ARG A 551 14.69 -3.81 -1.45
N THR A 552 15.70 -2.94 -1.63
CA THR A 552 15.67 -1.99 -2.73
C THR A 552 15.69 -2.73 -4.08
N ARG A 553 14.97 -2.17 -5.05
CA ARG A 553 15.02 -2.65 -6.45
C ARG A 553 16.15 -2.01 -7.26
N MET A 554 16.83 -1.04 -6.67
CA MET A 554 17.97 -0.42 -7.32
C MET A 554 19.13 -1.43 -7.42
N PRO A 555 19.62 -1.75 -8.64
CA PRO A 555 20.72 -2.68 -8.81
C PRO A 555 22.03 -2.06 -8.34
N THR A 556 23.02 -2.91 -8.07
CA THR A 556 24.38 -2.50 -7.79
C THR A 556 25.09 -2.13 -9.07
N PHE A 557 25.49 -0.86 -9.23
CA PHE A 557 26.25 -0.39 -10.39
C PHE A 557 27.76 -0.58 -10.26
N PHE A 558 28.24 -0.75 -9.05
CA PHE A 558 29.65 -0.94 -8.72
C PHE A 558 29.87 -2.26 -7.96
N PRO A 559 29.58 -3.42 -8.58
CA PRO A 559 29.67 -4.72 -7.91
C PRO A 559 31.09 -4.96 -7.38
N LYS A 560 31.19 -5.24 -6.10
CA LYS A 560 32.50 -5.42 -5.41
C LYS A 560 33.48 -4.25 -5.63
N GLY A 561 32.97 -3.03 -5.75
CA GLY A 561 33.74 -1.82 -5.96
C GLY A 561 34.32 -1.68 -7.37
N LYS A 562 33.83 -2.43 -8.36
CA LYS A 562 34.25 -2.33 -9.78
C LYS A 562 33.14 -1.70 -10.62
N THR A 563 33.52 -0.90 -11.60
CA THR A 563 32.58 -0.27 -12.52
C THR A 563 32.15 -1.23 -13.65
N ASN A 564 30.91 -1.05 -14.13
CA ASN A 564 30.41 -1.65 -15.37
C ASN A 564 30.65 -0.77 -16.60
N SER A 565 31.35 0.35 -16.44
CA SER A 565 31.68 1.32 -17.52
C SER A 565 33.14 1.70 -17.48
N PRO A 566 34.07 0.78 -17.81
CA PRO A 566 35.53 1.00 -17.71
C PRO A 566 36.03 2.10 -18.65
N ASP A 567 35.32 2.38 -19.72
CA ASP A 567 35.61 3.39 -20.73
C ASP A 567 35.27 4.84 -20.28
N VAL A 568 34.56 5.01 -19.17
CA VAL A 568 34.22 6.33 -18.59
C VAL A 568 35.20 6.63 -17.46
N LEU A 569 35.93 7.72 -17.59
CA LEU A 569 36.93 8.16 -16.58
C LEU A 569 37.91 7.03 -16.20
N GLU A 570 38.36 6.29 -17.19
CA GLU A 570 39.34 5.18 -17.07
C GLU A 570 38.90 4.10 -16.04
N GLY A 571 37.57 3.95 -15.86
CA GLY A 571 37.05 3.01 -14.89
C GLY A 571 37.25 3.41 -13.42
N ASN A 572 37.71 4.62 -13.13
CA ASN A 572 37.90 5.10 -11.76
C ASN A 572 36.55 5.32 -11.07
N VAL A 573 36.27 4.46 -10.09
CA VAL A 573 34.96 4.43 -9.42
C VAL A 573 34.68 5.71 -8.64
N ASP A 574 35.66 6.28 -7.94
CA ASP A 574 35.47 7.50 -7.17
C ASP A 574 35.19 8.71 -8.09
N ARG A 575 35.90 8.81 -9.22
CA ARG A 575 35.63 9.85 -10.24
C ARG A 575 34.26 9.63 -10.89
N GLN A 576 33.84 8.38 -11.11
CA GLN A 576 32.48 8.08 -11.63
C GLN A 576 31.39 8.45 -10.64
N LEU A 577 31.57 8.19 -9.35
CA LEU A 577 30.64 8.62 -8.30
C LEU A 577 30.55 10.13 -8.21
N ALA A 578 31.72 10.80 -8.27
CA ALA A 578 31.80 12.27 -8.32
C ALA A 578 31.08 12.83 -9.56
N SER A 579 31.25 12.20 -10.72
CA SER A 579 30.58 12.62 -11.97
C SER A 579 29.06 12.46 -11.90
N LEU A 580 28.54 11.37 -11.31
CA LEU A 580 27.11 11.18 -11.07
C LEU A 580 26.56 12.29 -10.16
N TRP A 581 27.28 12.63 -9.10
CA TRP A 581 26.90 13.75 -8.25
C TRP A 581 26.92 15.07 -8.99
N ALA A 582 27.97 15.34 -9.77
CA ALA A 582 28.11 16.56 -10.59
C ALA A 582 26.91 16.76 -11.50
N TYR A 583 26.51 15.71 -12.22
CA TYR A 583 25.33 15.77 -13.10
C TYR A 583 24.05 16.05 -12.31
N MET A 584 23.83 15.37 -11.17
CA MET A 584 22.63 15.55 -10.36
C MET A 584 22.57 16.90 -9.64
N ALA A 585 23.71 17.47 -9.29
CA ALA A 585 23.80 18.78 -8.65
C ALA A 585 23.45 19.93 -9.63
N ASP A 586 23.74 19.75 -10.89
CA ASP A 586 23.51 20.74 -11.95
C ASP A 586 22.46 20.28 -12.98
N ILE A 587 21.65 19.29 -12.65
CA ILE A 587 20.75 18.56 -13.53
C ILE A 587 19.78 19.46 -14.31
N THR A 588 19.43 20.63 -13.77
CA THR A 588 18.53 21.59 -14.43
C THR A 588 19.19 22.30 -15.62
N ARG A 589 20.50 22.49 -15.59
CA ARG A 589 21.28 23.13 -16.65
C ARG A 589 21.92 22.15 -17.61
N GLN A 590 22.10 20.89 -17.17
CA GLN A 590 22.72 19.87 -18.01
C GLN A 590 21.78 19.39 -19.12
N PRO A 591 22.29 18.99 -20.30
CA PRO A 591 21.48 18.33 -21.32
C PRO A 591 20.83 17.05 -20.80
N LEU A 592 19.64 16.72 -21.33
CA LEU A 592 19.01 15.44 -21.03
C LEU A 592 19.88 14.26 -21.53
N PRO A 593 19.81 13.10 -20.86
CA PRO A 593 20.42 11.89 -21.37
C PRO A 593 19.87 11.52 -22.75
N GLU A 594 20.76 11.02 -23.60
CA GLU A 594 20.50 10.80 -25.01
C GLU A 594 19.34 9.80 -25.25
N LYS A 595 19.22 8.77 -24.42
CA LYS A 595 18.12 7.81 -24.52
C LYS A 595 16.74 8.46 -24.33
N ILE A 596 16.64 9.46 -23.45
CA ILE A 596 15.37 10.19 -23.25
C ILE A 596 15.05 11.03 -24.49
N THR A 597 16.02 11.70 -25.06
CA THR A 597 15.81 12.54 -26.27
C THR A 597 15.52 11.69 -27.50
N ARG A 598 16.26 10.61 -27.71
CA ARG A 598 16.02 9.67 -28.81
C ARG A 598 14.74 8.88 -28.65
N GLY A 599 14.39 8.45 -27.45
CA GLY A 599 13.15 7.71 -27.17
C GLY A 599 11.86 8.46 -27.52
N LYS A 600 11.95 9.78 -27.76
CA LYS A 600 10.84 10.59 -28.30
C LYS A 600 10.72 10.51 -29.83
N VAL A 601 11.74 10.04 -30.52
CA VAL A 601 11.87 10.11 -31.99
C VAL A 601 11.89 8.73 -32.63
N ASP A 602 12.41 7.71 -31.91
CA ASP A 602 12.60 6.37 -32.50
C ASP A 602 11.30 5.56 -32.56
N ASN A 603 11.06 5.03 -33.76
CA ASN A 603 9.96 4.08 -34.00
C ASN A 603 10.49 2.64 -33.84
N TYR A 604 9.98 1.94 -32.84
CA TYR A 604 10.33 0.53 -32.55
C TYR A 604 9.32 -0.45 -33.11
N GLU A 605 8.47 0.02 -34.02
CA GLU A 605 7.52 -0.84 -34.70
C GLU A 605 8.25 -1.87 -35.60
N LEU A 606 7.92 -3.12 -35.36
CA LEU A 606 8.39 -4.21 -36.20
C LEU A 606 7.46 -4.39 -37.41
N VAL A 607 8.02 -4.27 -38.59
CA VAL A 607 7.29 -4.47 -39.84
C VAL A 607 7.85 -5.70 -40.56
N PRO A 608 7.12 -6.82 -40.62
CA PRO A 608 7.51 -8.01 -41.42
C PRO A 608 7.39 -7.70 -42.92
N LYS A 609 8.50 -7.46 -43.61
CA LYS A 609 8.48 -7.07 -45.04
C LYS A 609 8.68 -8.26 -45.99
N LEU A 610 9.80 -8.95 -45.86
CA LEU A 610 10.20 -10.03 -46.81
C LEU A 610 10.02 -11.44 -46.24
N ARG A 611 10.05 -11.55 -44.93
CA ARG A 611 9.98 -12.85 -44.20
C ARG A 611 9.36 -12.65 -42.81
N PRO A 612 8.84 -13.72 -42.21
CA PRO A 612 8.30 -13.66 -40.86
C PRO A 612 9.31 -13.15 -39.83
N LEU A 613 8.82 -12.35 -38.91
CA LEU A 613 9.53 -11.91 -37.72
C LEU A 613 9.03 -12.70 -36.51
N VAL A 614 9.96 -13.20 -35.71
CA VAL A 614 9.66 -13.91 -34.45
C VAL A 614 10.29 -13.13 -33.31
N LEU A 615 9.47 -12.66 -32.38
CA LEU A 615 9.90 -11.90 -31.20
C LEU A 615 9.48 -12.61 -29.92
N ARG A 616 10.44 -12.93 -29.06
CA ARG A 616 10.16 -13.29 -27.66
C ARG A 616 9.98 -12.00 -26.85
N THR A 617 8.83 -11.83 -26.25
CA THR A 617 8.46 -10.57 -25.57
C THR A 617 7.49 -10.80 -24.43
N PHE A 618 7.11 -9.72 -23.78
CA PHE A 618 6.04 -9.68 -22.79
C PHE A 618 4.80 -9.07 -23.44
N MET A 619 3.70 -9.81 -23.46
CA MET A 619 2.43 -9.33 -24.03
C MET A 619 1.32 -9.33 -23.00
N GLN A 620 0.36 -8.43 -23.14
CA GLN A 620 -0.74 -8.31 -22.21
C GLN A 620 -1.54 -9.60 -22.06
N ARG A 621 -1.86 -10.25 -23.18
CA ARG A 621 -2.68 -11.46 -23.19
C ARG A 621 -1.86 -12.76 -23.23
N ALA A 622 -0.77 -12.79 -23.99
CA ALA A 622 0.09 -13.97 -24.08
C ALA A 622 1.11 -14.07 -22.94
N GLY A 623 1.16 -13.08 -22.06
CA GLY A 623 1.91 -13.13 -20.81
C GLY A 623 3.42 -12.95 -20.98
N ARG A 624 4.16 -13.41 -19.96
CA ARG A 624 5.61 -13.19 -19.83
C ARG A 624 6.47 -14.10 -20.70
N HIS A 625 5.87 -15.11 -21.31
CA HIS A 625 6.55 -16.09 -22.16
C HIS A 625 5.99 -16.04 -23.59
N ALA A 626 5.56 -14.85 -24.00
CA ALA A 626 4.99 -14.64 -25.31
C ALA A 626 6.04 -14.82 -26.43
N ILE A 627 5.61 -15.48 -27.51
CA ILE A 627 6.30 -15.54 -28.77
C ILE A 627 5.33 -14.93 -29.82
N ALA A 628 5.63 -13.69 -30.21
CA ALA A 628 4.89 -13.01 -31.26
C ALA A 628 5.48 -13.35 -32.64
N VAL A 629 4.61 -13.68 -33.58
CA VAL A 629 5.01 -14.04 -34.97
C VAL A 629 4.25 -13.16 -35.94
N GLY A 630 5.00 -12.34 -36.67
CA GLY A 630 4.47 -11.45 -37.67
C GLY A 630 4.82 -11.92 -39.09
N PHE A 631 3.86 -11.91 -39.98
CA PHE A 631 4.05 -12.31 -41.39
C PHE A 631 3.94 -11.13 -42.35
N PRO A 632 4.65 -11.16 -43.49
CA PRO A 632 4.52 -10.15 -44.55
C PRO A 632 3.11 -9.99 -45.11
N SER A 633 2.29 -11.03 -45.00
CA SER A 633 0.88 -11.02 -45.39
C SER A 633 -0.01 -10.11 -44.52
N GLY A 634 0.53 -9.56 -43.41
CA GLY A 634 -0.23 -8.74 -42.47
C GLY A 634 -1.13 -9.54 -41.53
N THR A 635 -0.97 -10.86 -41.46
CA THR A 635 -1.67 -11.70 -40.47
C THR A 635 -0.66 -12.21 -39.45
N HIS A 636 -0.96 -12.06 -38.18
CA HIS A 636 -0.03 -12.27 -37.07
C HIS A 636 -0.66 -13.09 -35.95
N TYR A 637 0.17 -13.66 -35.08
CA TYR A 637 -0.31 -14.34 -33.87
C TYR A 637 0.67 -14.24 -32.71
N ALA A 638 0.16 -14.48 -31.50
CA ALA A 638 0.96 -14.62 -30.30
C ALA A 638 0.72 -15.99 -29.64
N PHE A 639 1.81 -16.61 -29.20
CA PHE A 639 1.84 -17.89 -28.51
C PHE A 639 2.39 -17.74 -27.11
N ASP A 640 1.71 -18.32 -26.12
CA ASP A 640 2.19 -18.43 -24.73
C ASP A 640 2.98 -19.72 -24.55
N ALA A 641 4.30 -19.63 -24.51
CA ALA A 641 5.17 -20.79 -24.38
C ALA A 641 5.03 -21.51 -23.02
N ARG A 642 4.59 -20.82 -21.95
CA ARG A 642 4.34 -21.43 -20.64
C ARG A 642 3.00 -22.17 -20.60
N GLY A 643 2.00 -21.60 -21.22
CA GLY A 643 0.66 -22.17 -21.27
C GLY A 643 0.42 -23.12 -22.44
N GLY A 644 1.38 -23.29 -23.35
CA GLY A 644 1.30 -24.17 -24.51
C GLY A 644 0.16 -23.84 -25.49
N ARG A 645 -0.13 -22.53 -25.69
CA ARG A 645 -1.32 -22.11 -26.42
C ARG A 645 -1.07 -20.94 -27.36
N ALA A 646 -1.71 -20.97 -28.53
CA ALA A 646 -1.91 -19.77 -29.30
C ALA A 646 -3.01 -18.94 -28.64
N VAL A 647 -2.73 -17.65 -28.37
CA VAL A 647 -3.56 -16.81 -27.49
C VAL A 647 -4.46 -15.89 -28.30
N GLU A 648 -3.87 -15.20 -29.25
CA GLU A 648 -4.53 -14.17 -30.06
C GLU A 648 -3.95 -14.11 -31.44
N ALA A 649 -4.74 -13.65 -32.38
CA ALA A 649 -4.32 -13.36 -33.76
C ALA A 649 -4.92 -12.03 -34.20
N TRP A 650 -4.24 -11.34 -35.12
CA TRP A 650 -4.67 -10.02 -35.58
C TRP A 650 -4.17 -9.76 -37.02
N ARG A 651 -4.73 -8.70 -37.64
CA ARG A 651 -4.34 -8.24 -38.97
C ARG A 651 -3.78 -6.83 -38.94
N GLY A 652 -3.02 -6.47 -39.98
CA GLY A 652 -2.48 -5.15 -40.19
C GLY A 652 -1.09 -4.93 -39.59
N ARG A 653 -0.92 -3.94 -38.74
CA ARG A 653 0.37 -3.63 -38.07
C ARG A 653 0.77 -4.71 -37.09
N PHE A 654 2.08 -5.03 -37.01
CA PHE A 654 2.51 -6.16 -36.21
C PHE A 654 2.63 -5.81 -34.72
N LEU A 655 3.73 -5.25 -34.31
CA LEU A 655 4.05 -5.07 -32.90
C LEU A 655 5.06 -3.94 -32.69
N ASP A 656 4.96 -3.22 -31.57
CA ASP A 656 5.98 -2.31 -31.09
C ASP A 656 6.95 -3.05 -30.13
N ALA A 657 8.23 -3.09 -30.50
CA ALA A 657 9.27 -3.72 -29.71
C ALA A 657 9.83 -2.84 -28.59
N HIS A 658 9.36 -1.59 -28.44
CA HIS A 658 9.85 -0.64 -27.45
C HIS A 658 9.87 -1.23 -26.04
N ALA A 659 8.79 -1.89 -25.62
CA ALA A 659 8.68 -2.56 -24.32
C ALA A 659 9.73 -3.67 -24.11
N THR A 660 10.17 -4.34 -25.17
CA THR A 660 11.12 -5.45 -25.10
C THR A 660 12.56 -4.96 -25.15
N TRP A 661 12.87 -4.02 -26.03
CA TRP A 661 14.24 -3.61 -26.31
C TRP A 661 14.70 -2.42 -25.49
N PHE A 662 13.78 -1.55 -25.12
CA PHE A 662 14.15 -0.26 -24.56
C PHE A 662 13.66 -0.07 -23.12
N ASN A 663 12.46 -0.54 -22.80
CA ASN A 663 11.88 -0.25 -21.46
C ASN A 663 11.03 -1.39 -20.92
N ARG A 664 11.60 -2.15 -19.99
CA ARG A 664 10.93 -3.29 -19.34
C ARG A 664 9.81 -2.92 -18.37
N PHE A 665 9.58 -1.62 -18.13
CA PHE A 665 8.61 -1.12 -17.15
C PHE A 665 7.34 -0.53 -17.76
N ILE A 666 7.24 -0.48 -19.09
CA ILE A 666 5.98 -0.15 -19.75
C ILE A 666 5.01 -1.33 -19.74
N PRO A 667 3.71 -1.08 -19.98
CA PRO A 667 2.77 -2.17 -20.17
C PRO A 667 3.30 -3.19 -21.18
N PRO A 668 3.05 -4.48 -20.95
CA PRO A 668 3.45 -5.50 -21.91
C PRO A 668 2.93 -5.15 -23.32
N ALA A 669 3.69 -5.50 -24.36
CA ALA A 669 3.34 -5.20 -25.74
C ALA A 669 1.94 -5.71 -26.08
N ALA A 670 1.24 -4.93 -26.89
CA ALA A 670 -0.06 -5.28 -27.45
C ALA A 670 0.02 -5.27 -28.98
N PRO A 671 -0.85 -6.02 -29.68
CA PRO A 671 -1.00 -5.90 -31.11
C PRO A 671 -1.23 -4.46 -31.55
N LEU A 672 -0.53 -4.00 -32.59
CA LEU A 672 -0.73 -2.67 -33.18
C LEU A 672 -1.80 -2.67 -34.27
N GLY A 673 -2.14 -3.86 -34.80
CA GLY A 673 -3.13 -4.01 -35.85
C GLY A 673 -4.57 -4.02 -35.34
N THR A 674 -5.48 -4.23 -36.24
CA THR A 674 -6.93 -4.34 -36.03
C THR A 674 -7.38 -5.79 -36.17
N ASP A 675 -8.68 -6.03 -36.17
CA ASP A 675 -9.22 -7.39 -36.34
C ASP A 675 -8.64 -8.41 -35.38
N LEU A 676 -8.54 -8.03 -34.11
CA LEU A 676 -7.99 -8.87 -33.05
C LEU A 676 -9.00 -9.95 -32.65
N VAL A 677 -8.57 -11.21 -32.73
CA VAL A 677 -9.36 -12.35 -32.27
C VAL A 677 -8.63 -13.12 -31.17
N THR A 678 -9.40 -13.57 -30.17
CA THR A 678 -8.88 -14.47 -29.14
C THR A 678 -9.02 -15.90 -29.63
N LEU A 679 -7.89 -16.61 -29.68
CA LEU A 679 -7.86 -18.02 -30.02
C LEU A 679 -8.27 -18.91 -28.84
N PRO A 680 -8.70 -20.17 -29.09
CA PRO A 680 -9.14 -21.07 -28.02
C PRO A 680 -8.08 -21.21 -26.93
N GLY A 681 -8.48 -21.00 -25.67
CA GLY A 681 -7.55 -21.01 -24.53
C GLY A 681 -7.06 -22.40 -24.15
N GLY A 682 -5.85 -22.47 -23.52
CA GLY A 682 -5.22 -23.68 -23.03
C GLY A 682 -4.57 -24.55 -24.11
N LEU A 683 -4.06 -25.71 -23.72
CA LEU A 683 -3.44 -26.67 -24.64
C LEU A 683 -4.42 -27.09 -25.74
N VAL A 684 -3.92 -27.14 -26.98
CA VAL A 684 -4.71 -27.58 -28.12
C VAL A 684 -4.91 -29.10 -28.13
N ILE A 685 -4.00 -29.86 -27.54
CA ILE A 685 -4.04 -31.32 -27.45
C ILE A 685 -3.86 -31.74 -25.99
N ASN A 686 -4.62 -32.75 -25.57
CA ASN A 686 -4.44 -33.40 -24.29
C ASN A 686 -4.89 -34.86 -24.35
N ARG A 687 -4.53 -35.64 -23.32
CA ARG A 687 -5.03 -37.00 -23.12
C ARG A 687 -6.09 -36.99 -22.05
N LEU A 688 -7.29 -37.49 -22.37
CA LEU A 688 -8.41 -37.52 -21.47
C LEU A 688 -8.87 -38.97 -21.24
N ALA A 689 -9.29 -39.28 -20.01
CA ALA A 689 -9.88 -40.58 -19.68
C ALA A 689 -11.16 -40.82 -20.50
N ASN A 690 -11.94 -39.76 -20.71
CA ASN A 690 -13.13 -39.77 -21.58
C ASN A 690 -13.34 -38.35 -22.12
N GLY A 691 -14.24 -38.22 -23.10
CA GLY A 691 -14.51 -36.90 -23.75
C GLY A 691 -15.11 -35.86 -22.82
N ASP A 692 -15.68 -36.25 -21.69
CA ASP A 692 -16.33 -35.36 -20.72
C ASP A 692 -15.40 -34.96 -19.56
N ALA A 693 -14.17 -35.50 -19.46
CA ALA A 693 -13.22 -35.16 -18.41
C ALA A 693 -12.84 -33.68 -18.46
N THR A 694 -12.47 -33.10 -17.31
CA THR A 694 -12.00 -31.71 -17.26
C THR A 694 -10.75 -31.55 -18.13
N TRP A 695 -10.71 -30.47 -18.96
CA TRP A 695 -9.56 -30.21 -19.82
C TRP A 695 -8.38 -29.76 -18.94
N PRO A 696 -7.27 -30.52 -18.91
CA PRO A 696 -6.13 -30.19 -18.04
C PRO A 696 -5.41 -28.93 -18.46
N SER A 697 -4.85 -28.21 -17.49
CA SER A 697 -4.00 -27.06 -17.72
C SER A 697 -2.56 -27.50 -18.05
N ALA A 698 -1.86 -26.73 -18.87
CA ALA A 698 -0.42 -26.90 -19.06
C ALA A 698 0.40 -26.75 -17.78
N LEU A 699 -0.15 -26.05 -16.77
CA LEU A 699 0.48 -25.82 -15.48
C LEU A 699 0.20 -26.94 -14.47
N ASP A 700 -0.70 -27.85 -14.79
CA ASP A 700 -0.95 -29.04 -14.00
C ASP A 700 0.25 -30.02 -14.15
N PRO A 701 0.90 -30.41 -13.06
CA PRO A 701 2.02 -31.36 -13.10
C PRO A 701 1.67 -32.69 -13.80
N LEU A 702 0.42 -33.15 -13.70
CA LEU A 702 -0.06 -34.38 -14.33
C LEU A 702 -0.12 -34.27 -15.86
N THR A 703 -0.23 -33.08 -16.42
CA THR A 703 -0.20 -32.86 -17.87
C THR A 703 1.20 -33.06 -18.45
N ALA A 704 2.25 -32.93 -17.63
CA ALA A 704 3.64 -33.05 -18.01
C ALA A 704 4.01 -32.25 -19.30
N TYR A 705 3.45 -31.02 -19.37
CA TYR A 705 3.75 -30.11 -20.49
C TYR A 705 5.18 -29.57 -20.37
N ARG A 706 5.93 -29.61 -21.49
CA ARG A 706 7.28 -29.03 -21.58
C ARG A 706 7.47 -28.36 -22.93
N PHE A 707 7.78 -27.06 -22.89
CA PHE A 707 8.13 -26.30 -24.09
C PHE A 707 9.61 -26.55 -24.44
N GLY A 708 9.88 -27.02 -25.67
CA GLY A 708 11.22 -27.34 -26.19
C GLY A 708 11.85 -26.27 -27.07
N GLY A 709 11.15 -25.13 -27.27
CA GLY A 709 11.63 -24.08 -28.15
C GLY A 709 10.90 -24.04 -29.51
N TYR A 710 11.57 -23.51 -30.52
CA TYR A 710 11.06 -23.52 -31.88
C TYR A 710 12.21 -23.68 -32.90
N ARG A 711 11.90 -24.21 -34.08
CA ARG A 711 12.77 -24.33 -35.21
C ARG A 711 12.26 -23.46 -36.34
N LEU A 712 13.12 -22.68 -36.99
CA LEU A 712 12.79 -21.88 -38.15
C LEU A 712 13.13 -22.69 -39.43
N ASP A 713 12.25 -22.72 -40.41
CA ASP A 713 12.51 -23.24 -41.72
C ASP A 713 13.27 -22.25 -42.62
N LYS A 714 13.50 -22.62 -43.91
CA LYS A 714 14.18 -21.75 -44.87
C LYS A 714 13.44 -20.41 -45.09
N SER A 715 12.12 -20.40 -44.97
CA SER A 715 11.27 -19.20 -45.05
C SER A 715 11.11 -18.47 -43.73
N ARG A 716 11.82 -18.91 -42.67
CA ARG A 716 11.78 -18.41 -41.31
C ARG A 716 10.43 -18.53 -40.61
N VAL A 717 9.57 -19.41 -41.06
CA VAL A 717 8.35 -19.76 -40.36
C VAL A 717 8.69 -20.65 -39.18
N PRO A 718 8.25 -20.30 -37.95
CA PRO A 718 8.53 -21.10 -36.76
C PRO A 718 7.64 -22.33 -36.66
N THR A 719 8.26 -23.47 -36.34
CA THR A 719 7.58 -24.65 -35.81
C THR A 719 7.88 -24.75 -34.34
N LEU A 720 6.86 -24.58 -33.50
CA LEU A 720 6.93 -24.63 -32.04
C LEU A 720 7.05 -26.09 -31.61
N LEU A 721 7.96 -26.39 -30.68
CA LEU A 721 8.27 -27.73 -30.25
C LEU A 721 7.90 -27.90 -28.80
N TYR A 722 7.05 -28.87 -28.46
CA TYR A 722 6.68 -29.14 -27.08
C TYR A 722 6.24 -30.60 -26.87
N SER A 723 6.13 -31.02 -25.65
CA SER A 723 5.56 -32.31 -25.25
C SER A 723 4.39 -32.14 -24.29
N VAL A 724 3.45 -33.09 -24.37
CA VAL A 724 2.32 -33.25 -23.46
C VAL A 724 2.29 -34.73 -23.04
N GLY A 725 2.80 -34.98 -21.83
CA GLY A 725 3.06 -36.38 -21.40
C GLY A 725 3.94 -37.11 -22.43
N PRO A 726 3.50 -38.28 -22.96
CA PRO A 726 4.29 -39.07 -23.92
C PRO A 726 4.18 -38.57 -25.36
N LEU A 727 3.46 -37.46 -25.62
CA LEU A 727 3.26 -36.93 -26.95
C LEU A 727 4.30 -35.84 -27.25
N LYS A 728 5.06 -35.96 -28.33
CA LYS A 728 5.85 -34.85 -28.90
C LYS A 728 5.00 -34.17 -29.95
N VAL A 729 4.98 -32.85 -29.93
CA VAL A 729 4.18 -32.01 -30.83
C VAL A 729 5.10 -31.02 -31.52
N GLU A 730 5.00 -31.01 -32.85
CA GLU A 730 5.53 -29.98 -33.73
C GLU A 730 4.32 -29.17 -34.22
N ASP A 731 4.27 -27.90 -33.85
CA ASP A 731 3.13 -27.02 -34.03
C ASP A 731 3.52 -25.86 -34.95
N ARG A 732 3.00 -25.84 -36.16
CA ARG A 732 3.28 -24.84 -37.16
C ARG A 732 2.05 -24.04 -37.46
N ILE A 733 2.14 -22.70 -37.37
CA ILE A 733 1.05 -21.79 -37.65
C ILE A 733 1.45 -20.81 -38.74
N GLU A 734 0.64 -20.76 -39.80
CA GLU A 734 0.90 -20.00 -41.05
C GLU A 734 -0.36 -19.23 -41.46
N PRO A 735 -0.23 -18.07 -42.13
CA PRO A 735 -1.39 -17.38 -42.68
C PRO A 735 -2.02 -18.13 -43.83
N ILE A 736 -3.36 -18.07 -43.88
CA ILE A 736 -4.14 -18.35 -45.06
C ILE A 736 -4.41 -17.01 -45.74
N SER A 737 -3.98 -16.84 -46.99
CA SER A 737 -4.01 -15.54 -47.66
C SER A 737 -5.33 -14.79 -47.47
N GLY A 738 -5.26 -13.66 -46.71
CA GLY A 738 -6.39 -12.77 -46.45
C GLY A 738 -7.53 -13.34 -45.59
N GLN A 739 -7.47 -14.61 -45.16
CA GLN A 739 -8.61 -15.31 -44.56
C GLN A 739 -8.41 -15.81 -43.15
N GLY A 740 -7.20 -15.83 -42.60
CA GLY A 740 -6.95 -16.34 -41.24
C GLY A 740 -5.63 -17.07 -41.06
N LEU A 741 -5.60 -18.09 -40.21
CA LEU A 741 -4.44 -18.89 -39.88
C LEU A 741 -4.71 -20.38 -40.08
N LYS A 742 -3.74 -21.10 -40.64
CA LYS A 742 -3.68 -22.56 -40.64
C LYS A 742 -2.65 -23.04 -39.62
N ARG A 743 -3.07 -23.89 -38.72
CA ARG A 743 -2.23 -24.55 -37.70
C ARG A 743 -2.10 -26.03 -38.04
N THR A 744 -0.89 -26.50 -38.19
CA THR A 744 -0.59 -27.90 -38.45
C THR A 744 0.15 -28.51 -37.29
N LEU A 745 -0.46 -29.49 -36.64
CA LEU A 745 0.13 -30.23 -35.55
C LEU A 745 0.63 -31.57 -36.08
N THR A 746 1.94 -31.81 -35.98
CA THR A 746 2.51 -33.14 -36.16
C THR A 746 2.77 -33.75 -34.78
N ILE A 747 2.05 -34.81 -34.48
CA ILE A 747 2.04 -35.41 -33.15
C ILE A 747 2.73 -36.79 -33.27
N THR A 748 3.74 -37.02 -32.48
CA THR A 748 4.48 -38.29 -32.41
C THR A 748 4.37 -38.88 -31.02
N ALA A 749 3.90 -40.10 -30.88
CA ALA A 749 3.87 -40.85 -29.64
C ALA A 749 5.25 -41.50 -29.39
N LEU A 750 5.79 -41.34 -28.19
CA LEU A 750 6.99 -42.03 -27.73
C LEU A 750 6.69 -43.52 -27.63
N ALA A 751 7.65 -44.40 -27.97
CA ALA A 751 7.50 -45.87 -28.17
C ALA A 751 7.03 -46.67 -26.92
N THR A 752 6.79 -46.02 -25.76
CA THR A 752 6.39 -46.66 -24.49
C THR A 752 4.89 -46.62 -24.22
N THR A 753 4.04 -46.36 -25.20
CA THR A 753 2.58 -46.31 -25.00
C THR A 753 2.01 -47.72 -24.96
N LYS A 754 1.70 -48.20 -23.73
CA LYS A 754 0.99 -49.46 -23.50
C LYS A 754 -0.45 -49.41 -24.09
N PRO A 755 -1.00 -50.55 -24.57
CA PRO A 755 -2.42 -50.66 -24.91
C PRO A 755 -3.27 -50.23 -23.71
N GLY A 756 -4.38 -49.47 -23.95
CA GLY A 756 -5.30 -49.01 -22.91
C GLY A 756 -5.04 -47.61 -22.37
N LEU A 757 -4.16 -46.81 -22.96
CA LEU A 757 -3.92 -45.42 -22.55
C LEU A 757 -5.06 -44.49 -23.00
N PRO A 758 -5.34 -43.40 -22.20
CA PRO A 758 -6.37 -42.42 -22.49
C PRO A 758 -6.27 -41.85 -23.90
N THR A 759 -7.43 -41.69 -24.58
CA THR A 759 -7.54 -41.13 -25.92
C THR A 759 -6.96 -39.72 -26.02
N ALA A 760 -6.25 -39.42 -27.07
CA ALA A 760 -5.80 -38.07 -27.36
C ALA A 760 -6.95 -37.25 -27.97
N TRP A 761 -7.15 -36.04 -27.47
CA TRP A 761 -8.22 -35.13 -27.88
C TRP A 761 -7.62 -33.81 -28.34
N ILE A 762 -8.19 -33.25 -29.43
CA ILE A 762 -7.96 -31.86 -29.86
C ILE A 762 -9.10 -31.01 -29.32
N ARG A 763 -8.78 -29.86 -28.76
CA ARG A 763 -9.73 -28.79 -28.44
C ARG A 763 -9.77 -27.82 -29.60
N GLY A 764 -10.82 -27.93 -30.45
CA GLY A 764 -10.98 -27.13 -31.63
C GLY A 764 -11.37 -25.71 -31.35
N LEU A 765 -12.48 -25.49 -30.66
CA LEU A 765 -13.02 -24.17 -30.35
C LEU A 765 -13.63 -24.13 -28.96
N THR A 766 -13.66 -22.92 -28.39
CA THR A 766 -14.35 -22.64 -27.12
C THR A 766 -15.19 -21.38 -27.25
N GLY A 767 -16.33 -21.33 -26.57
CA GLY A 767 -17.21 -20.16 -26.53
C GLY A 767 -18.36 -20.34 -25.55
N LYS A 768 -19.12 -19.26 -25.28
CA LYS A 768 -20.39 -19.36 -24.51
C LYS A 768 -21.43 -20.16 -25.30
N SER A 769 -21.40 -19.98 -26.63
CA SER A 769 -22.18 -20.75 -27.57
C SER A 769 -21.35 -21.11 -28.78
N LEU A 770 -21.58 -22.28 -29.37
CA LEU A 770 -20.94 -22.73 -30.59
C LEU A 770 -22.02 -23.12 -31.62
N ALA A 771 -21.97 -22.53 -32.79
CA ALA A 771 -22.82 -22.86 -33.92
C ALA A 771 -22.03 -23.66 -34.96
N SER A 772 -22.65 -24.68 -35.56
CA SER A 772 -22.06 -25.45 -36.68
C SER A 772 -22.76 -25.12 -38.00
N PRO A 773 -22.27 -24.09 -38.72
CA PRO A 773 -22.88 -23.70 -39.99
C PRO A 773 -22.61 -24.70 -41.10
N LYS A 774 -21.61 -25.57 -40.95
CA LYS A 774 -21.16 -26.55 -41.96
C LYS A 774 -20.47 -27.72 -41.27
N ALA A 775 -20.51 -28.90 -41.82
CA ALA A 775 -19.79 -30.05 -41.29
C ALA A 775 -18.31 -29.71 -41.02
N GLU A 776 -17.81 -30.13 -39.83
CA GLU A 776 -16.42 -29.90 -39.41
C GLU A 776 -16.04 -28.43 -39.14
N VAL A 777 -16.99 -27.50 -39.13
CA VAL A 777 -16.76 -26.08 -38.87
C VAL A 777 -17.64 -25.63 -37.71
N TYR A 778 -17.04 -25.06 -36.68
CA TYR A 778 -17.75 -24.42 -35.60
C TYR A 778 -17.39 -22.95 -35.53
N THR A 779 -18.37 -22.12 -35.18
CA THR A 779 -18.21 -20.67 -35.01
C THR A 779 -18.66 -20.29 -33.60
N ASN A 780 -17.89 -19.50 -32.91
CA ASN A 780 -18.27 -18.97 -31.57
C ASN A 780 -18.96 -17.59 -31.66
N GLN A 781 -19.45 -17.09 -30.55
CA GLN A 781 -20.16 -15.81 -30.45
C GLN A 781 -19.30 -14.58 -30.87
N SER A 782 -17.96 -14.69 -30.96
CA SER A 782 -17.08 -13.61 -31.42
C SER A 782 -16.81 -13.65 -32.92
N GLY A 783 -17.44 -14.54 -33.66
CA GLY A 783 -17.27 -14.69 -35.10
C GLY A 783 -16.06 -15.54 -35.53
N LEU A 784 -15.28 -16.07 -34.58
CA LEU A 784 -14.20 -16.97 -34.87
C LEU A 784 -14.74 -18.32 -35.36
N SER A 785 -14.47 -18.66 -36.63
CA SER A 785 -14.79 -19.93 -37.22
C SER A 785 -13.58 -20.85 -37.26
N VAL A 786 -13.74 -22.09 -36.84
CA VAL A 786 -12.66 -23.08 -36.75
C VAL A 786 -13.07 -24.34 -37.49
N ARG A 787 -12.18 -24.82 -38.38
CA ARG A 787 -12.30 -26.13 -39.03
C ARG A 787 -11.18 -27.03 -38.55
N VAL A 788 -11.48 -28.29 -38.19
CA VAL A 788 -10.48 -29.26 -37.76
C VAL A 788 -10.53 -30.50 -38.69
N ARG A 789 -9.40 -30.79 -39.33
CA ARG A 789 -9.20 -32.01 -40.12
C ARG A 789 -8.25 -32.94 -39.38
N ALA A 790 -8.74 -34.10 -38.99
CA ALA A 790 -7.98 -35.13 -38.30
C ALA A 790 -8.57 -36.49 -38.52
N ARG A 791 -7.75 -37.54 -38.41
CA ARG A 791 -8.26 -38.92 -38.35
C ARG A 791 -8.85 -39.15 -36.95
N ARG A 792 -10.19 -39.29 -36.88
CA ARG A 792 -10.93 -39.44 -35.65
C ARG A 792 -11.04 -40.89 -35.20
N SER A 793 -11.05 -41.14 -33.92
CA SER A 793 -11.30 -42.44 -33.35
C SER A 793 -12.78 -42.69 -33.03
N HIS A 794 -13.51 -41.61 -32.71
CA HIS A 794 -14.93 -41.61 -32.36
C HIS A 794 -15.57 -40.29 -32.83
N PRO A 795 -16.87 -40.09 -32.71
CA PRO A 795 -17.56 -38.83 -32.95
C PRO A 795 -16.99 -37.71 -32.05
N GLU A 796 -17.02 -36.51 -32.53
CA GLU A 796 -16.65 -35.30 -31.76
C GLU A 796 -17.68 -35.03 -30.66
N LYS A 797 -17.29 -34.25 -29.65
CA LYS A 797 -18.16 -33.87 -28.54
C LYS A 797 -18.18 -32.36 -28.33
N LEU A 798 -19.36 -31.87 -27.94
CA LEU A 798 -19.53 -30.55 -27.33
C LEU A 798 -19.69 -30.73 -25.83
N VAL A 799 -18.84 -30.10 -25.05
CA VAL A 799 -18.84 -30.23 -23.59
C VAL A 799 -18.98 -28.85 -22.97
N THR A 800 -20.06 -28.60 -22.23
CA THR A 800 -20.33 -27.33 -21.57
C THR A 800 -20.01 -27.42 -20.07
N ARG A 801 -19.13 -26.53 -19.58
CA ARG A 801 -18.79 -26.43 -18.16
C ARG A 801 -18.61 -24.96 -17.77
N GLY A 802 -19.19 -24.53 -16.63
CA GLY A 802 -19.06 -23.15 -16.15
C GLY A 802 -19.48 -22.09 -17.18
N GLY A 803 -20.49 -22.39 -18.01
CA GLY A 803 -20.96 -21.48 -19.05
C GLY A 803 -20.05 -21.37 -20.30
N VAL A 804 -19.07 -22.26 -20.44
CA VAL A 804 -18.19 -22.35 -21.63
C VAL A 804 -18.40 -23.71 -22.29
N THR A 805 -18.69 -23.68 -23.59
CA THR A 805 -18.78 -24.88 -24.43
C THR A 805 -17.46 -25.10 -25.17
N GLU A 806 -16.96 -26.32 -25.12
CA GLU A 806 -15.72 -26.74 -25.79
C GLU A 806 -16.06 -27.76 -26.89
N TRP A 807 -15.56 -27.54 -28.09
CA TRP A 807 -15.59 -28.54 -29.16
C TRP A 807 -14.35 -29.42 -29.07
N ARG A 808 -14.53 -30.71 -28.83
CA ARG A 808 -13.52 -31.74 -28.62
C ARG A 808 -13.56 -32.82 -29.68
N ILE A 809 -12.41 -33.10 -30.26
CA ILE A 809 -12.23 -34.06 -31.34
C ILE A 809 -11.24 -35.16 -30.91
N PRO A 810 -11.71 -36.44 -30.80
CA PRO A 810 -10.81 -37.54 -30.48
C PRO A 810 -10.00 -37.94 -31.68
N ILE A 811 -8.70 -38.12 -31.54
CA ILE A 811 -7.78 -38.41 -32.67
C ILE A 811 -7.07 -39.75 -32.48
N VAL A 812 -6.81 -40.42 -33.66
CA VAL A 812 -6.02 -41.64 -33.73
C VAL A 812 -4.54 -41.32 -33.90
N ILE A 813 -3.68 -41.82 -33.01
CA ILE A 813 -2.23 -41.67 -33.11
C ILE A 813 -1.56 -43.06 -33.21
N ASN A 814 -1.31 -43.53 -34.40
CA ASN A 814 -0.60 -44.78 -34.66
C ASN A 814 0.89 -44.55 -34.84
N ARG A 815 1.65 -44.13 -33.85
CA ARG A 815 2.99 -43.56 -33.86
C ARG A 815 3.05 -42.09 -34.25
N ARG A 816 2.41 -41.66 -35.34
CA ARG A 816 2.35 -40.29 -35.84
C ARG A 816 0.95 -39.94 -36.28
N ALA A 817 0.52 -38.73 -35.98
CA ALA A 817 -0.73 -38.14 -36.51
C ALA A 817 -0.46 -36.71 -36.97
N VAL A 818 -1.21 -36.28 -38.00
CA VAL A 818 -1.23 -34.90 -38.43
C VAL A 818 -2.65 -34.37 -38.25
N VAL A 819 -2.75 -33.18 -37.64
CA VAL A 819 -4.00 -32.47 -37.46
C VAL A 819 -3.89 -31.09 -38.05
N GLU A 820 -4.81 -30.72 -38.91
CA GLU A 820 -4.90 -29.36 -39.47
C GLU A 820 -6.07 -28.60 -38.84
N ILE A 821 -5.82 -27.38 -38.40
CA ILE A 821 -6.81 -26.50 -37.83
C ILE A 821 -6.77 -25.18 -38.60
N GLU A 822 -7.88 -24.79 -39.18
CA GLU A 822 -8.03 -23.49 -39.85
C GLU A 822 -8.82 -22.56 -38.94
N TYR A 823 -8.27 -21.39 -38.63
CA TYR A 823 -8.91 -20.30 -37.92
C TYR A 823 -9.30 -19.19 -38.90
N ARG A 824 -10.55 -18.78 -38.94
CA ARG A 824 -11.08 -17.72 -39.82
C ARG A 824 -11.87 -16.72 -38.99
N TRP A 825 -11.65 -15.44 -39.24
CA TRP A 825 -12.33 -14.36 -38.52
C TRP A 825 -12.45 -13.12 -39.40
#